data_c2bd7da0e442dbb4a21231886e2c0da8
#
_entry.id   c2bd7da0e442dbb4a21231886e2c0da8
#
_cell.length_a   1.000
_cell.length_b   1.000
_cell.length_c   1.000
_cell.angle_alpha   90.00
_cell.angle_beta   90.00
_cell.angle_gamma   90.00
#
_symmetry.space_group_name_H-M   'P 1'
#
loop_
_entity.id
_entity.type
_entity.pdbx_description
1 polymer ?
#
loop_
_entity_poly.entity_id
_entity_poly.type
_entity_poly.pdbx_seq_one_letter_code
_entity_poly.pdbx_strand_id
1 'polypeptide(L)'
;MKVIYSAVAVSAIVLSSAASAQDTRRADLLRQRAEIDAQLAALDEAPASAPAKPVEGSPGDVIVTGRALSLTTQVSGQTVTTIGDDAFRNTPATTIADIVRLSPGVTVIQGNGPRDVGVSIRGSNARNGFGARNIQVFEDDFPVTQPDGLARFDLTDPHAYGAVDVVRGPSSARYGNYALGGAVNFRTRRGRDIDGIELGVDGGSYGYVNLFGTIGHAGPRYEYAAFGSFVRGDGATGHTGYQTGTINAYGTYALGDHDRVAVKVIYNEGEFRLAVRSSYNQYLANPYQQGCAVAATAAAGCGTISVFVNGTNGTRIAQTADEGDLARNDRRTIVGTRYEHDFGSDTTWRTQATFDSRVVNQPTSATPFKGTLDSYNITSDVTNHGRIAGMDATSFVGLFYNYLDNQSFSFNKTPAGRNGFGALTQTVFGDIRNLGVRAREELQITPKLQLIAGIGAEYSQIKMRQTAYTYPVGANPVLALVPANRDFWNVAPETAVFWQTTEAVRLHARIGTGYGIPQNGQLFVTSAGVAGNNSDLNAQTNVGVDVGAEIAIGDTLKAEVTGYYEWYRNELVSQSAGVNLLAYTSNVPRSIHRGVEVGLAWRPLPGTKLEASYSYNDHYYTDFSERLTAGATSAVFSRDGNAIPGVIPTFVNARAVYDQPSGPLRGLGGFVEVTYRDRYFIDNGNLLAMPAYTLTNLNLHYDPPGRRFSLYASVQNLFDVTYVGSASVIANSLDPATGLQNPASVLSNVTGSIYAGQPRTVYAGVKAKF
;
A
#
# COMPACT_ATOMS: atom_id res chain seq x y z
N MET A 1 -9.74 12.40 -37.49
CA MET A 1 -10.96 11.72 -37.93
C MET A 1 -10.70 10.75 -39.10
N LYS A 2 -9.56 10.03 -39.08
CA LYS A 2 -9.21 8.98 -40.07
C LYS A 2 -8.56 7.73 -39.47
N VAL A 3 -8.52 7.59 -38.15
CA VAL A 3 -7.92 6.43 -37.42
C VAL A 3 -9.00 5.55 -36.77
N ILE A 4 -10.25 6.01 -36.71
CA ILE A 4 -11.34 5.25 -36.06
C ILE A 4 -11.99 4.24 -37.03
N TYR A 5 -11.77 4.35 -38.35
CA TYR A 5 -12.36 3.44 -39.32
C TYR A 5 -11.61 2.12 -39.55
N SER A 6 -10.37 1.98 -39.09
CA SER A 6 -9.60 0.74 -39.26
C SER A 6 -9.85 -0.32 -38.17
N ALA A 7 -10.38 0.06 -37.04
CA ALA A 7 -10.66 -0.89 -35.95
C ALA A 7 -12.03 -1.59 -36.07
N VAL A 8 -12.97 -0.97 -36.78
CA VAL A 8 -14.32 -1.52 -37.01
C VAL A 8 -14.35 -2.52 -38.18
N ALA A 9 -13.45 -2.38 -39.16
CA ALA A 9 -13.36 -3.29 -40.30
C ALA A 9 -12.77 -4.67 -39.98
N VAL A 10 -11.95 -4.79 -38.93
CA VAL A 10 -11.38 -6.07 -38.49
C VAL A 10 -12.38 -6.89 -37.67
N SER A 11 -13.32 -6.25 -36.98
CA SER A 11 -14.35 -6.95 -36.21
C SER A 11 -15.49 -7.51 -37.06
N ALA A 12 -15.72 -6.97 -38.26
CA ALA A 12 -16.78 -7.42 -39.15
C ALA A 12 -16.39 -8.61 -40.05
N ILE A 13 -15.09 -8.85 -40.25
CA ILE A 13 -14.59 -9.98 -41.06
C ILE A 13 -14.51 -11.26 -40.21
N VAL A 14 -14.47 -11.18 -38.89
CA VAL A 14 -14.42 -12.34 -37.99
C VAL A 14 -15.81 -12.95 -37.73
N LEU A 15 -16.89 -12.25 -38.01
CA LEU A 15 -18.27 -12.72 -37.76
C LEU A 15 -18.97 -13.38 -38.98
N SER A 16 -18.41 -13.28 -40.19
CA SER A 16 -19.03 -13.87 -41.39
C SER A 16 -18.45 -15.21 -41.84
N SER A 17 -17.37 -15.71 -41.16
CA SER A 17 -16.77 -17.03 -41.46
C SER A 17 -17.11 -18.12 -40.43
N ALA A 18 -18.00 -17.83 -39.49
CA ALA A 18 -18.27 -18.71 -38.34
C ALA A 18 -19.33 -19.80 -38.59
N ALA A 19 -20.04 -19.76 -39.67
CA ALA A 19 -21.17 -20.70 -39.93
C ALA A 19 -20.79 -21.96 -40.72
N SER A 20 -19.69 -21.97 -41.46
CA SER A 20 -19.23 -23.16 -42.21
C SER A 20 -18.08 -23.92 -41.53
N ALA A 21 -17.54 -23.39 -40.44
CA ALA A 21 -16.43 -24.00 -39.69
C ALA A 21 -16.91 -24.85 -38.51
N GLN A 22 -18.18 -24.85 -38.16
CA GLN A 22 -18.69 -25.54 -36.97
C GLN A 22 -18.72 -27.08 -37.09
N ASP A 23 -19.03 -27.61 -38.27
CA ASP A 23 -19.10 -29.08 -38.44
C ASP A 23 -17.73 -29.71 -38.58
N THR A 24 -16.77 -29.05 -39.21
CA THR A 24 -15.37 -29.52 -39.26
C THR A 24 -14.70 -29.46 -37.89
N ARG A 25 -14.98 -28.42 -37.11
CA ARG A 25 -14.45 -28.24 -35.77
C ARG A 25 -15.01 -29.24 -34.75
N ARG A 26 -16.26 -29.69 -34.95
CA ARG A 26 -16.89 -30.73 -34.12
C ARG A 26 -16.30 -32.11 -34.41
N ALA A 27 -15.94 -32.42 -35.62
CA ALA A 27 -15.29 -33.68 -35.99
C ALA A 27 -13.85 -33.73 -35.46
N ASP A 28 -13.12 -32.60 -35.50
CA ASP A 28 -11.76 -32.51 -34.94
C ASP A 28 -11.77 -32.58 -33.41
N LEU A 29 -12.73 -31.97 -32.74
CA LEU A 29 -12.87 -32.07 -31.28
C LEU A 29 -13.23 -33.48 -30.83
N LEU A 30 -14.01 -34.25 -31.60
CA LEU A 30 -14.30 -35.64 -31.32
C LEU A 30 -13.08 -36.56 -31.49
N ARG A 31 -12.20 -36.26 -32.47
CA ARG A 31 -10.94 -36.96 -32.66
C ARG A 31 -9.97 -36.65 -31.52
N GLN A 32 -9.80 -35.37 -31.14
CA GLN A 32 -8.97 -34.96 -30.01
C GLN A 32 -9.46 -35.57 -28.69
N ARG A 33 -10.77 -35.69 -28.49
CA ARG A 33 -11.32 -36.35 -27.31
C ARG A 33 -10.99 -37.83 -27.28
N ALA A 34 -11.09 -38.55 -28.40
CA ALA A 34 -10.71 -39.97 -28.47
C ALA A 34 -9.19 -40.19 -28.26
N GLU A 35 -8.35 -39.27 -28.65
CA GLU A 35 -6.91 -39.28 -28.42
C GLU A 35 -6.55 -39.01 -26.96
N ILE A 36 -7.26 -38.08 -26.32
CA ILE A 36 -7.13 -37.77 -24.89
C ILE A 36 -7.63 -38.94 -24.02
N ASP A 37 -8.75 -39.57 -24.38
CA ASP A 37 -9.27 -40.74 -23.67
C ASP A 37 -8.32 -41.96 -23.79
N ALA A 38 -7.60 -42.11 -24.92
CA ALA A 38 -6.57 -43.12 -25.09
C ALA A 38 -5.29 -42.80 -24.30
N GLN A 39 -4.91 -41.52 -24.16
CA GLN A 39 -3.79 -41.10 -23.33
C GLN A 39 -4.08 -41.22 -21.85
N LEU A 40 -5.32 -40.96 -21.39
CA LEU A 40 -5.74 -41.19 -20.02
C LEU A 40 -5.74 -42.66 -19.63
N ALA A 41 -6.14 -43.55 -20.53
CA ALA A 41 -6.06 -45.01 -20.31
C ALA A 41 -4.62 -45.53 -20.18
N ALA A 42 -3.66 -44.91 -20.87
CA ALA A 42 -2.24 -45.24 -20.77
C ALA A 42 -1.55 -44.68 -19.50
N LEU A 43 -2.15 -43.69 -18.83
CA LEU A 43 -1.62 -43.11 -17.57
C LEU A 43 -2.04 -43.90 -16.33
N ASP A 44 -3.11 -44.72 -16.43
CA ASP A 44 -3.58 -45.56 -15.31
C ASP A 44 -2.71 -46.80 -15.08
N GLU A 45 -1.76 -47.09 -15.96
CA GLU A 45 -0.83 -48.25 -15.84
C GLU A 45 0.57 -47.93 -15.33
N ALA A 46 0.86 -46.68 -14.91
CA ALA A 46 2.18 -46.30 -14.39
C ALA A 46 2.28 -46.45 -12.88
N PRO A 47 3.35 -47.06 -12.31
CA PRO A 47 3.49 -47.23 -10.86
C PRO A 47 3.67 -45.90 -10.15
N ALA A 48 3.00 -45.76 -9.01
CA ALA A 48 3.01 -44.57 -8.15
C ALA A 48 4.44 -44.17 -7.79
N SER A 49 4.87 -42.99 -8.29
CA SER A 49 6.12 -42.35 -7.90
C SER A 49 5.99 -41.70 -6.52
N ALA A 50 7.09 -41.73 -5.76
CA ALA A 50 7.22 -41.16 -4.43
C ALA A 50 6.80 -39.69 -4.38
N PRO A 51 6.31 -39.17 -3.21
CA PRO A 51 5.84 -37.84 -3.10
C PRO A 51 6.94 -36.83 -3.45
N ALA A 52 6.65 -35.97 -4.41
CA ALA A 52 7.53 -34.90 -4.83
C ALA A 52 7.79 -33.94 -3.68
N LYS A 53 9.04 -33.61 -3.41
CA LYS A 53 9.42 -32.50 -2.52
C LYS A 53 8.75 -31.21 -2.99
N PRO A 54 8.36 -30.32 -2.06
CA PRO A 54 7.85 -29.01 -2.44
C PRO A 54 8.84 -28.30 -3.36
N VAL A 55 8.39 -27.87 -4.52
CA VAL A 55 9.21 -27.09 -5.46
C VAL A 55 9.50 -25.75 -4.80
N GLU A 56 10.74 -25.54 -4.36
CA GLU A 56 11.24 -24.22 -4.03
C GLU A 56 11.27 -23.43 -5.35
N GLY A 57 10.40 -22.42 -5.45
CA GLY A 57 10.41 -21.52 -6.60
C GLY A 57 11.75 -20.80 -6.68
N SER A 58 12.28 -20.63 -7.87
CA SER A 58 13.46 -19.80 -8.10
C SER A 58 13.23 -18.40 -7.53
N PRO A 59 14.23 -17.79 -6.86
CA PRO A 59 14.12 -16.38 -6.47
C PRO A 59 13.83 -15.56 -7.73
N GLY A 60 12.71 -14.85 -7.76
CA GLY A 60 12.42 -13.98 -8.88
C GLY A 60 11.04 -14.11 -9.51
N ASP A 61 10.26 -15.08 -9.13
CA ASP A 61 8.89 -15.19 -9.60
C ASP A 61 7.94 -14.34 -8.74
N VAL A 62 6.91 -13.77 -9.37
CA VAL A 62 5.69 -13.41 -8.64
C VAL A 62 5.08 -14.73 -8.20
N ILE A 63 5.50 -15.20 -7.03
CA ILE A 63 5.04 -16.46 -6.48
C ILE A 63 3.76 -16.16 -5.72
N VAL A 64 2.66 -16.49 -6.33
CA VAL A 64 1.40 -16.60 -5.65
C VAL A 64 1.45 -17.87 -4.81
N THR A 65 1.83 -17.75 -3.56
CA THR A 65 1.85 -18.87 -2.62
C THR A 65 0.91 -18.57 -1.46
N GLY A 66 0.11 -19.54 -1.05
CA GLY A 66 -0.64 -19.47 0.20
C GLY A 66 0.25 -19.59 1.45
N ARG A 67 1.56 -19.28 1.33
CA ARG A 67 2.49 -19.28 2.46
C ARG A 67 2.57 -17.88 3.04
N ALA A 68 2.43 -17.82 4.35
CA ALA A 68 2.52 -16.60 5.11
C ALA A 68 3.90 -15.94 4.98
N LEU A 69 3.90 -14.65 5.30
CA LEU A 69 5.09 -13.88 5.60
C LEU A 69 6.08 -14.72 6.39
N SER A 70 7.32 -14.70 5.96
CA SER A 70 8.44 -15.28 6.65
C SER A 70 8.75 -14.52 7.95
N LEU A 71 7.86 -14.56 8.88
CA LEU A 71 8.25 -14.53 10.28
C LEU A 71 8.91 -15.87 10.50
N THR A 72 10.16 -16.01 10.65
CA THR A 72 10.98 -17.20 10.89
C THR A 72 10.29 -18.58 10.97
N THR A 73 9.00 -18.60 11.03
CA THR A 73 8.05 -19.70 10.89
C THR A 73 7.10 -19.39 9.76
N GLN A 74 7.20 -20.14 8.68
CA GLN A 74 6.24 -20.09 7.58
C GLN A 74 4.86 -20.47 8.10
N VAL A 75 4.05 -19.48 8.39
CA VAL A 75 2.65 -19.70 8.76
C VAL A 75 1.84 -19.65 7.49
N SER A 76 1.26 -20.76 7.09
CA SER A 76 0.38 -20.90 5.93
C SER A 76 -1.01 -20.31 6.18
N GLY A 77 -1.86 -20.29 5.23
CA GLY A 77 -3.30 -20.02 5.43
C GLY A 77 -3.77 -18.61 5.18
N GLN A 78 -2.99 -17.81 4.47
CA GLN A 78 -3.41 -16.50 4.02
C GLN A 78 -3.25 -16.39 2.50
N THR A 79 -3.99 -15.48 1.87
CA THR A 79 -3.80 -15.15 0.46
C THR A 79 -2.58 -14.24 0.34
N VAL A 80 -1.45 -14.78 -0.13
CA VAL A 80 -0.16 -14.08 -0.15
C VAL A 80 0.39 -14.05 -1.57
N THR A 81 0.86 -12.86 -1.98
CA THR A 81 1.69 -12.71 -3.18
C THR A 81 3.10 -12.32 -2.76
N THR A 82 4.10 -13.09 -3.18
CA THR A 82 5.52 -12.74 -3.04
C THR A 82 6.04 -12.21 -4.38
N ILE A 83 6.57 -11.00 -4.37
CA ILE A 83 7.20 -10.34 -5.51
C ILE A 83 8.70 -10.37 -5.29
N GLY A 84 9.43 -11.12 -6.12
CA GLY A 84 10.89 -11.24 -6.04
C GLY A 84 11.61 -10.07 -6.69
N ASP A 85 12.92 -9.95 -6.44
CA ASP A 85 13.75 -8.85 -6.93
C ASP A 85 13.92 -8.82 -8.45
N ASP A 86 13.79 -9.94 -9.16
CA ASP A 86 13.85 -9.98 -10.62
C ASP A 86 12.77 -9.14 -11.28
N ALA A 87 11.63 -8.95 -10.61
CA ALA A 87 10.54 -8.11 -11.08
C ALA A 87 10.91 -6.60 -11.12
N PHE A 88 11.92 -6.16 -10.36
CA PHE A 88 12.29 -4.74 -10.21
C PHE A 88 13.80 -4.45 -10.15
N ARG A 89 14.68 -5.45 -10.02
CA ARG A 89 16.12 -5.29 -9.85
C ARG A 89 16.80 -4.48 -10.97
N ASN A 90 16.38 -4.67 -12.21
CA ASN A 90 16.89 -4.01 -13.40
C ASN A 90 15.93 -2.93 -13.92
N THR A 91 15.29 -2.21 -12.99
CA THR A 91 14.42 -1.08 -13.29
C THR A 91 14.84 0.09 -12.41
N PRO A 92 14.84 1.32 -12.93
CA PRO A 92 14.95 2.52 -12.10
C PRO A 92 13.61 2.73 -11.36
N ALA A 93 13.26 1.80 -10.47
CA ALA A 93 12.06 1.92 -9.65
C ALA A 93 12.21 3.12 -8.71
N THR A 94 11.36 4.13 -8.88
CA THR A 94 11.46 5.39 -8.13
C THR A 94 10.75 5.31 -6.79
N THR A 95 9.76 4.42 -6.69
CA THR A 95 8.97 4.20 -5.47
C THR A 95 8.58 2.74 -5.34
N ILE A 96 8.10 2.35 -4.17
CA ILE A 96 7.54 1.01 -3.93
C ILE A 96 6.27 0.73 -4.76
N ALA A 97 5.62 1.77 -5.28
CA ALA A 97 4.48 1.63 -6.19
C ALA A 97 4.83 0.77 -7.41
N ASP A 98 6.05 0.92 -7.91
CA ASP A 98 6.56 0.19 -9.05
C ASP A 98 6.68 -1.32 -8.78
N ILE A 99 6.66 -1.73 -7.52
CA ILE A 99 6.74 -3.11 -7.07
C ILE A 99 5.34 -3.64 -6.70
N VAL A 100 4.69 -3.02 -5.71
CA VAL A 100 3.48 -3.60 -5.09
C VAL A 100 2.27 -3.67 -6.03
N ARG A 101 2.22 -2.85 -7.10
CA ARG A 101 1.16 -2.93 -8.12
C ARG A 101 1.12 -4.25 -8.90
N LEU A 102 2.18 -5.06 -8.81
CA LEU A 102 2.21 -6.41 -9.40
C LEU A 102 1.37 -7.42 -8.61
N SER A 103 0.98 -7.10 -7.38
CA SER A 103 0.11 -7.95 -6.58
C SER A 103 -1.37 -7.72 -6.92
N PRO A 104 -2.16 -8.75 -7.20
CA PRO A 104 -3.62 -8.62 -7.29
C PRO A 104 -4.20 -8.00 -6.01
N GLY A 105 -5.33 -7.30 -6.10
CA GLY A 105 -5.99 -6.66 -4.95
C GLY A 105 -5.30 -5.41 -4.41
N VAL A 106 -4.12 -5.06 -4.93
CA VAL A 106 -3.36 -3.87 -4.52
C VAL A 106 -3.57 -2.73 -5.49
N THR A 107 -3.97 -1.60 -4.97
CA THR A 107 -4.00 -0.33 -5.71
C THR A 107 -3.07 0.68 -5.07
N VAL A 108 -2.41 1.46 -5.91
CA VAL A 108 -1.47 2.48 -5.48
C VAL A 108 -2.03 3.85 -5.83
N ILE A 109 -1.92 4.78 -4.88
CA ILE A 109 -2.37 6.16 -5.01
C ILE A 109 -1.12 7.03 -4.90
N GLN A 110 -0.88 7.86 -5.90
CA GLN A 110 0.16 8.88 -5.81
C GLN A 110 -0.31 9.98 -4.87
N GLY A 111 0.46 10.27 -3.84
CA GLY A 111 0.19 11.36 -2.92
C GLY A 111 0.73 12.70 -3.41
N ASN A 112 1.14 13.55 -2.48
CA ASN A 112 1.66 14.87 -2.76
C ASN A 112 3.16 14.78 -3.12
N GLY A 113 3.44 14.66 -4.40
CA GLY A 113 4.80 14.53 -4.93
C GLY A 113 5.16 13.11 -5.38
N PRO A 114 6.29 12.97 -6.09
CA PRO A 114 6.64 11.72 -6.78
C PRO A 114 6.93 10.52 -5.86
N ARG A 115 7.37 10.77 -4.62
CA ARG A 115 7.70 9.71 -3.65
C ARG A 115 6.64 9.48 -2.57
N ASP A 116 5.60 10.31 -2.52
CA ASP A 116 4.50 10.12 -1.58
C ASP A 116 3.49 9.14 -2.18
N VAL A 117 3.44 7.94 -1.64
CA VAL A 117 2.64 6.84 -2.16
C VAL A 117 1.70 6.33 -1.07
N GLY A 118 0.43 6.20 -1.41
CA GLY A 118 -0.56 5.46 -0.64
C GLY A 118 -0.74 4.07 -1.22
N VAL A 119 -0.85 3.06 -0.37
CA VAL A 119 -1.16 1.68 -0.76
C VAL A 119 -2.50 1.28 -0.16
N SER A 120 -3.34 0.67 -0.97
CA SER A 120 -4.63 0.13 -0.56
C SER A 120 -4.73 -1.33 -1.00
N ILE A 121 -5.12 -2.21 -0.09
CA ILE A 121 -5.43 -3.61 -0.37
C ILE A 121 -6.93 -3.78 -0.24
N ARG A 122 -7.61 -4.25 -1.32
CA ARG A 122 -9.08 -4.41 -1.37
C ARG A 122 -9.81 -3.15 -0.89
N GLY A 123 -9.36 -1.98 -1.30
CA GLY A 123 -9.99 -0.71 -0.94
C GLY A 123 -9.82 -0.25 0.52
N SER A 124 -9.14 -0.99 1.39
CA SER A 124 -9.02 -0.71 2.83
C SER A 124 -8.44 0.67 3.17
N ASN A 125 -7.69 1.27 2.24
CA ASN A 125 -7.07 2.59 2.38
C ASN A 125 -7.51 3.57 1.27
N ALA A 126 -8.55 3.27 0.51
CA ALA A 126 -8.92 3.99 -0.72
C ALA A 126 -9.21 5.49 -0.52
N ARG A 127 -9.64 5.89 0.70
CA ARG A 127 -10.00 7.26 1.05
C ARG A 127 -8.84 8.12 1.51
N ASN A 128 -7.68 7.53 1.78
CA ASN A 128 -6.51 8.25 2.27
C ASN A 128 -5.60 8.61 1.10
N GLY A 129 -5.23 9.85 0.99
CA GLY A 129 -4.39 10.36 -0.09
C GLY A 129 -2.88 10.14 0.12
N PHE A 130 -2.45 9.47 1.20
CA PHE A 130 -1.04 9.25 1.50
C PHE A 130 -0.82 8.09 2.48
N GLY A 131 0.33 7.42 2.37
CA GLY A 131 0.72 6.34 3.26
C GLY A 131 -0.18 5.10 3.17
N ALA A 132 -0.09 4.23 4.16
CA ALA A 132 -0.99 3.11 4.36
C ALA A 132 -1.67 3.21 5.73
N ARG A 133 -2.97 2.98 5.73
CA ARG A 133 -3.80 2.79 6.91
C ARG A 133 -4.62 1.54 6.72
N ASN A 134 -4.98 0.89 7.83
CA ASN A 134 -5.68 -0.40 7.78
C ASN A 134 -4.87 -1.53 7.12
N ILE A 135 -3.55 -1.34 7.00
CA ILE A 135 -2.58 -2.31 6.48
C ILE A 135 -1.38 -2.28 7.42
N GLN A 136 -0.98 -3.45 7.92
CA GLN A 136 0.25 -3.56 8.69
C GLN A 136 1.46 -3.66 7.75
N VAL A 137 2.49 -2.85 8.02
CA VAL A 137 3.71 -2.83 7.23
C VAL A 137 4.88 -3.23 8.11
N PHE A 138 5.68 -4.15 7.58
CA PHE A 138 6.90 -4.68 8.21
C PHE A 138 8.08 -4.51 7.26
N GLU A 139 9.26 -4.55 7.84
CA GLU A 139 10.50 -4.71 7.10
C GLU A 139 11.40 -5.73 7.82
N ASP A 140 11.73 -6.83 7.15
CA ASP A 140 12.40 -8.00 7.76
C ASP A 140 11.70 -8.51 9.04
N ASP A 141 10.36 -8.45 9.04
CA ASP A 141 9.46 -8.79 10.15
C ASP A 141 9.49 -7.79 11.33
N PHE A 142 10.24 -6.69 11.25
CA PHE A 142 10.17 -5.59 12.20
C PHE A 142 9.04 -4.63 11.81
N PRO A 143 8.20 -4.18 12.76
CA PRO A 143 7.08 -3.32 12.46
C PRO A 143 7.53 -1.94 11.97
N VAL A 144 6.92 -1.48 10.87
CA VAL A 144 7.04 -0.12 10.32
C VAL A 144 5.76 0.67 10.61
N THR A 145 4.60 0.01 10.69
CA THR A 145 3.37 0.67 11.16
C THR A 145 3.47 0.96 12.64
N GLN A 146 3.36 2.23 13.01
CA GLN A 146 3.30 2.66 14.42
C GLN A 146 1.92 2.37 15.03
N PRO A 147 1.78 2.37 16.38
CA PRO A 147 0.49 2.13 17.05
C PRO A 147 -0.63 3.12 16.71
N ASP A 148 -0.35 4.25 16.04
CA ASP A 148 -1.34 5.17 15.46
C ASP A 148 -1.93 4.68 14.12
N GLY A 149 -1.48 3.53 13.61
CA GLY A 149 -1.97 2.91 12.39
C GLY A 149 -1.45 3.52 11.09
N LEU A 150 -0.47 4.41 11.13
CA LEU A 150 0.10 5.01 9.92
C LEU A 150 1.43 4.34 9.54
N ALA A 151 1.51 3.84 8.33
CA ALA A 151 2.77 3.53 7.66
C ALA A 151 3.03 4.50 6.51
N ARG A 152 4.31 4.87 6.32
CA ARG A 152 4.77 5.73 5.22
C ARG A 152 5.79 4.97 4.39
N PHE A 153 5.77 5.18 3.07
CA PHE A 153 6.63 4.49 2.11
C PHE A 153 7.72 5.38 1.49
N ASP A 154 7.72 6.65 1.77
CA ASP A 154 8.74 7.60 1.33
C ASP A 154 10.12 7.38 1.99
N LEU A 155 10.16 6.61 3.07
CA LEU A 155 11.39 6.15 3.73
C LEU A 155 12.03 4.93 3.05
N THR A 156 11.37 4.32 2.07
CA THR A 156 11.82 3.09 1.41
C THR A 156 12.46 3.39 0.06
N ASP A 157 13.57 2.72 -0.24
CA ASP A 157 14.18 2.73 -1.56
C ASP A 157 14.08 1.31 -2.17
N PRO A 158 13.48 1.16 -3.36
CA PRO A 158 13.30 -0.16 -3.99
C PRO A 158 14.59 -0.98 -4.14
N HIS A 159 15.75 -0.32 -4.31
CA HIS A 159 17.04 -1.00 -4.47
C HIS A 159 17.52 -1.74 -3.20
N ALA A 160 16.93 -1.45 -2.03
CA ALA A 160 17.27 -2.12 -0.78
C ALA A 160 16.68 -3.55 -0.69
N TYR A 161 15.63 -3.85 -1.48
CA TYR A 161 14.81 -5.04 -1.26
C TYR A 161 15.16 -6.19 -2.19
N GLY A 162 15.08 -7.41 -1.64
CA GLY A 162 15.18 -8.68 -2.38
C GLY A 162 13.81 -9.31 -2.65
N ALA A 163 12.79 -8.97 -1.87
CA ALA A 163 11.42 -9.39 -2.11
C ALA A 163 10.42 -8.54 -1.32
N VAL A 164 9.15 -8.62 -1.73
CA VAL A 164 8.02 -8.03 -1.01
C VAL A 164 6.90 -9.05 -0.91
N ASP A 165 6.45 -9.32 0.32
CA ASP A 165 5.30 -10.19 0.57
C ASP A 165 4.07 -9.34 0.84
N VAL A 166 2.97 -9.62 0.15
CA VAL A 166 1.69 -8.94 0.29
C VAL A 166 0.63 -9.93 0.75
N VAL A 167 0.14 -9.76 1.97
CA VAL A 167 -0.98 -10.52 2.54
C VAL A 167 -2.26 -9.75 2.31
N ARG A 168 -3.27 -10.39 1.73
CA ARG A 168 -4.54 -9.77 1.38
C ARG A 168 -5.69 -10.24 2.27
N GLY A 169 -6.60 -9.30 2.58
CA GLY A 169 -7.80 -9.52 3.38
C GLY A 169 -7.59 -9.45 4.90
N PRO A 170 -8.68 -9.52 5.67
CA PRO A 170 -8.67 -9.34 7.11
C PRO A 170 -7.73 -10.31 7.82
N SER A 171 -6.76 -9.79 8.59
CA SER A 171 -5.65 -10.59 9.13
C SER A 171 -5.26 -10.19 10.57
N SER A 172 -6.21 -9.62 11.34
CA SER A 172 -5.93 -9.15 12.70
C SER A 172 -5.68 -10.28 13.70
N ALA A 173 -6.14 -11.50 13.43
CA ALA A 173 -5.75 -12.68 14.21
C ALA A 173 -4.23 -12.84 14.32
N ARG A 174 -3.50 -12.47 13.24
CA ARG A 174 -2.06 -12.57 13.17
C ARG A 174 -1.33 -11.26 13.43
N TYR A 175 -1.82 -10.14 12.89
CA TYR A 175 -1.09 -8.88 12.88
C TYR A 175 -1.66 -7.85 13.87
N GLY A 176 -2.82 -8.12 14.49
CA GLY A 176 -3.46 -7.23 15.45
C GLY A 176 -4.16 -6.04 14.79
N ASN A 177 -4.17 -4.94 15.51
CA ASN A 177 -4.85 -3.71 15.12
C ASN A 177 -4.41 -3.21 13.73
N TYR A 178 -5.34 -2.61 12.99
CA TYR A 178 -5.15 -2.07 11.63
C TYR A 178 -4.78 -3.08 10.54
N ALA A 179 -5.02 -4.38 10.72
CA ALA A 179 -4.85 -5.38 9.67
C ALA A 179 -6.16 -5.75 8.98
N LEU A 180 -7.02 -4.73 8.68
CA LEU A 180 -8.30 -4.94 7.99
C LEU A 180 -8.11 -5.33 6.53
N GLY A 181 -7.18 -4.67 5.82
CA GLY A 181 -6.84 -4.98 4.43
C GLY A 181 -5.76 -6.04 4.29
N GLY A 182 -5.01 -6.29 5.36
CA GLY A 182 -3.91 -7.25 5.35
C GLY A 182 -2.58 -6.69 5.84
N ALA A 183 -1.47 -7.19 5.26
CA ALA A 183 -0.12 -6.77 5.62
C ALA A 183 0.83 -6.77 4.43
N VAL A 184 1.90 -5.98 4.53
CA VAL A 184 3.02 -5.96 3.57
C VAL A 184 4.32 -6.12 4.34
N ASN A 185 5.21 -7.02 3.89
CA ASN A 185 6.54 -7.18 4.47
C ASN A 185 7.60 -7.01 3.38
N PHE A 186 8.41 -5.98 3.53
CA PHE A 186 9.60 -5.76 2.70
C PHE A 186 10.75 -6.59 3.24
N ARG A 187 11.35 -7.42 2.41
CA ARG A 187 12.55 -8.19 2.75
C ARG A 187 13.76 -7.56 2.10
N THR A 188 14.70 -7.08 2.90
CA THR A 188 15.95 -6.55 2.38
C THR A 188 16.80 -7.63 1.74
N ARG A 189 17.66 -7.24 0.82
CA ARG A 189 18.66 -8.13 0.21
C ARG A 189 19.56 -8.67 1.29
N ARG A 190 19.89 -9.97 1.21
CA ARG A 190 20.69 -10.65 2.22
C ARG A 190 22.19 -10.55 1.91
N GLY A 191 23.01 -10.64 2.96
CA GLY A 191 24.46 -10.56 2.82
C GLY A 191 25.04 -11.59 1.84
N ARG A 192 24.47 -12.81 1.83
CA ARG A 192 24.86 -13.90 0.90
C ARG A 192 24.52 -13.60 -0.56
N ASP A 193 23.47 -12.81 -0.82
CA ASP A 193 23.03 -12.46 -2.18
C ASP A 193 23.89 -11.33 -2.75
N ILE A 194 24.40 -10.47 -1.87
CA ILE A 194 25.26 -9.32 -2.22
C ILE A 194 26.71 -9.80 -2.36
N ASP A 195 27.26 -10.42 -1.35
CA ASP A 195 28.62 -10.94 -1.22
C ASP A 195 29.67 -10.01 -1.85
N GLY A 196 29.89 -8.87 -1.21
CA GLY A 196 30.76 -7.78 -1.66
C GLY A 196 30.11 -6.42 -1.54
N ILE A 197 30.44 -5.54 -2.49
CA ILE A 197 29.94 -4.16 -2.57
C ILE A 197 29.25 -3.97 -3.92
N GLU A 198 28.07 -3.38 -3.92
CA GLU A 198 27.39 -2.92 -5.12
C GLU A 198 27.16 -1.41 -5.02
N LEU A 199 27.54 -0.68 -6.05
CA LEU A 199 27.30 0.77 -6.17
C LEU A 199 26.45 1.03 -7.41
N GLY A 200 25.53 1.98 -7.31
CA GLY A 200 24.66 2.33 -8.43
C GLY A 200 24.32 3.81 -8.48
N VAL A 201 23.95 4.24 -9.67
CA VAL A 201 23.43 5.57 -9.93
C VAL A 201 22.30 5.49 -10.94
N ASP A 202 21.18 6.16 -10.62
CA ASP A 202 20.07 6.39 -11.54
C ASP A 202 19.95 7.89 -11.81
N GLY A 203 19.56 8.23 -13.03
CA GLY A 203 19.25 9.59 -13.43
C GLY A 203 18.05 9.62 -14.36
N GLY A 204 17.39 10.77 -14.47
CA GLY A 204 16.22 10.86 -15.35
C GLY A 204 15.54 12.22 -15.39
N SER A 205 14.34 12.21 -15.91
CA SER A 205 13.49 13.39 -16.08
C SER A 205 13.32 14.16 -14.77
N TYR A 206 13.09 15.46 -14.87
CA TYR A 206 12.86 16.36 -13.72
C TYR A 206 13.99 16.38 -12.70
N GLY A 207 15.25 16.36 -13.16
CA GLY A 207 16.40 16.44 -12.27
C GLY A 207 16.55 15.24 -11.33
N TYR A 208 15.89 14.10 -11.63
CA TYR A 208 15.99 12.90 -10.81
C TYR A 208 17.41 12.34 -10.81
N VAL A 209 17.94 12.11 -9.61
CA VAL A 209 19.20 11.41 -9.36
C VAL A 209 19.01 10.54 -8.12
N ASN A 210 19.42 9.28 -8.21
CA ASN A 210 19.55 8.37 -7.06
C ASN A 210 20.98 7.81 -7.03
N LEU A 211 21.71 8.10 -5.97
CA LEU A 211 23.01 7.49 -5.68
C LEU A 211 22.77 6.45 -4.58
N PHE A 212 23.14 5.21 -4.84
CA PHE A 212 22.94 4.14 -3.85
C PHE A 212 24.10 3.16 -3.80
N GLY A 213 24.21 2.48 -2.67
CA GLY A 213 25.18 1.43 -2.48
C GLY A 213 24.71 0.41 -1.48
N THR A 214 25.17 -0.82 -1.66
CA THR A 214 24.90 -1.94 -0.77
C THR A 214 26.19 -2.66 -0.48
N ILE A 215 26.42 -3.02 0.78
CA ILE A 215 27.48 -3.94 1.20
C ILE A 215 26.86 -5.12 1.92
N GLY A 216 27.35 -6.32 1.67
CA GLY A 216 26.87 -7.50 2.35
C GLY A 216 27.82 -8.66 2.28
N HIS A 217 27.75 -9.52 3.29
CA HIS A 217 28.53 -10.76 3.36
C HIS A 217 27.88 -11.74 4.33
N ALA A 218 28.14 -13.03 4.13
CA ALA A 218 27.73 -14.10 5.02
C ALA A 218 28.93 -15.01 5.35
N GLY A 219 29.18 -15.19 6.65
CA GLY A 219 30.13 -16.15 7.19
C GLY A 219 29.41 -17.31 7.87
N PRO A 220 30.16 -18.26 8.48
CA PRO A 220 29.55 -19.43 9.13
C PRO A 220 28.58 -19.10 10.28
N ARG A 221 28.79 -17.99 10.98
CA ARG A 221 28.00 -17.60 12.16
C ARG A 221 27.35 -16.23 12.04
N TYR A 222 27.56 -15.52 10.94
CA TYR A 222 26.99 -14.18 10.76
C TYR A 222 26.59 -13.92 9.33
N GLU A 223 25.63 -13.04 9.19
CA GLU A 223 25.24 -12.45 7.92
C GLU A 223 24.88 -10.99 8.15
N TYR A 224 25.34 -10.10 7.27
CA TYR A 224 24.94 -8.71 7.31
C TYR A 224 24.75 -8.15 5.90
N ALA A 225 23.84 -7.19 5.81
CA ALA A 225 23.66 -6.32 4.64
C ALA A 225 23.38 -4.90 5.13
N ALA A 226 23.99 -3.92 4.49
CA ALA A 226 23.71 -2.51 4.72
C ALA A 226 23.58 -1.79 3.38
N PHE A 227 22.50 -1.04 3.27
CA PHE A 227 22.13 -0.24 2.11
C PHE A 227 22.15 1.24 2.50
N GLY A 228 22.60 2.10 1.59
CA GLY A 228 22.50 3.55 1.71
C GLY A 228 22.10 4.18 0.38
N SER A 229 21.24 5.19 0.42
CA SER A 229 20.90 5.98 -0.77
C SER A 229 20.75 7.47 -0.49
N PHE A 230 20.97 8.27 -1.52
CA PHE A 230 20.62 9.68 -1.59
C PHE A 230 19.86 9.93 -2.89
N VAL A 231 18.61 10.38 -2.77
CA VAL A 231 17.70 10.61 -3.88
C VAL A 231 17.27 12.06 -3.90
N ARG A 232 17.25 12.67 -5.10
CA ARG A 232 16.66 13.99 -5.31
C ARG A 232 15.93 14.06 -6.65
N GLY A 233 15.03 15.03 -6.79
CA GLY A 233 14.34 15.35 -8.03
C GLY A 233 13.43 16.56 -7.84
N ASP A 234 13.06 17.21 -8.96
CA ASP A 234 12.23 18.41 -8.94
C ASP A 234 10.72 18.09 -8.97
N GLY A 235 10.36 16.91 -9.52
CA GLY A 235 8.97 16.54 -9.79
C GLY A 235 8.40 17.26 -11.02
N ALA A 236 7.33 16.70 -11.60
CA ALA A 236 6.67 17.24 -12.80
C ALA A 236 5.69 18.37 -12.48
N THR A 237 5.10 18.35 -11.30
CA THR A 237 4.19 19.39 -10.82
C THR A 237 4.98 20.50 -10.15
N GLY A 238 4.57 21.75 -10.34
CA GLY A 238 5.19 22.90 -9.69
C GLY A 238 5.28 22.71 -8.17
N HIS A 239 6.40 23.10 -7.58
CA HIS A 239 6.67 22.98 -6.14
C HIS A 239 6.54 21.55 -5.57
N THR A 240 7.09 20.55 -6.28
CA THR A 240 7.13 19.14 -5.80
C THR A 240 8.55 18.56 -5.75
N GLY A 241 9.56 19.42 -5.71
CA GLY A 241 10.96 19.02 -5.53
C GLY A 241 11.18 18.29 -4.20
N TYR A 242 12.12 17.34 -4.19
CA TYR A 242 12.40 16.53 -3.00
C TYR A 242 13.86 16.10 -2.94
N GLN A 243 14.30 15.82 -1.73
CA GLN A 243 15.53 15.10 -1.45
C GLN A 243 15.36 14.20 -0.23
N THR A 244 15.99 13.02 -0.24
CA THR A 244 15.92 12.08 0.87
C THR A 244 17.17 11.23 0.96
N GLY A 245 17.66 11.02 2.19
CA GLY A 245 18.73 10.09 2.51
C GLY A 245 18.17 8.91 3.30
N THR A 246 18.59 7.70 2.95
CA THR A 246 18.16 6.46 3.62
C THR A 246 19.37 5.61 3.99
N ILE A 247 19.37 5.05 5.19
CA ILE A 247 20.24 3.96 5.63
C ILE A 247 19.34 2.82 6.08
N ASN A 248 19.65 1.62 5.61
CA ASN A 248 18.90 0.43 5.92
C ASN A 248 19.86 -0.74 6.12
N ALA A 249 19.93 -1.29 7.32
CA ALA A 249 20.84 -2.36 7.65
C ALA A 249 20.12 -3.51 8.38
N TYR A 250 20.53 -4.72 8.06
CA TYR A 250 20.07 -5.94 8.71
C TYR A 250 21.26 -6.88 8.94
N GLY A 251 21.35 -7.47 10.10
CA GLY A 251 22.38 -8.45 10.42
C GLY A 251 21.88 -9.51 11.35
N THR A 252 22.47 -10.71 11.24
CA THR A 252 22.23 -11.85 12.13
C THR A 252 23.54 -12.40 12.63
N TYR A 253 23.55 -12.92 13.85
CA TYR A 253 24.69 -13.58 14.45
C TYR A 253 24.24 -14.80 15.26
N ALA A 254 24.82 -15.96 14.97
CA ALA A 254 24.64 -17.18 15.75
C ALA A 254 25.56 -17.18 16.96
N LEU A 255 24.99 -17.04 18.15
CA LEU A 255 25.70 -17.07 19.44
C LEU A 255 26.16 -18.48 19.78
N GLY A 256 25.44 -19.49 19.31
CA GLY A 256 25.68 -20.92 19.45
C GLY A 256 24.90 -21.71 18.40
N ASP A 257 24.73 -23.00 18.65
CA ASP A 257 24.01 -23.88 17.71
C ASP A 257 22.48 -23.67 17.80
N HIS A 258 22.00 -23.15 18.92
CA HIS A 258 20.58 -22.96 19.22
C HIS A 258 20.17 -21.48 19.36
N ASP A 259 21.13 -20.57 19.41
CA ASP A 259 20.90 -19.18 19.78
C ASP A 259 21.27 -18.23 18.64
N ARG A 260 20.36 -17.35 18.27
CA ARG A 260 20.54 -16.41 17.17
C ARG A 260 20.03 -15.01 17.56
N VAL A 261 20.78 -13.99 17.21
CA VAL A 261 20.38 -12.59 17.35
C VAL A 261 20.30 -11.95 15.98
N ALA A 262 19.26 -11.16 15.73
CA ALA A 262 19.14 -10.29 14.57
C ALA A 262 19.03 -8.83 15.01
N VAL A 263 19.59 -7.93 14.22
CA VAL A 263 19.52 -6.48 14.40
C VAL A 263 19.05 -5.82 13.12
N LYS A 264 18.13 -4.87 13.23
CA LYS A 264 17.59 -4.04 12.15
C LYS A 264 17.78 -2.58 12.48
N VAL A 265 18.25 -1.78 11.50
CA VAL A 265 18.35 -0.33 11.60
C VAL A 265 17.80 0.29 10.33
N ILE A 266 16.88 1.24 10.47
CA ILE A 266 16.41 2.09 9.40
C ILE A 266 16.57 3.55 9.87
N TYR A 267 17.25 4.37 9.09
CA TYR A 267 17.28 5.81 9.25
C TYR A 267 16.88 6.46 7.93
N ASN A 268 15.95 7.38 7.99
CA ASN A 268 15.54 8.18 6.83
C ASN A 268 15.34 9.62 7.25
N GLU A 269 15.85 10.53 6.44
CA GLU A 269 15.58 11.96 6.53
C GLU A 269 15.24 12.48 5.13
N GLY A 270 14.15 13.25 5.05
CA GLY A 270 13.67 13.74 3.77
C GLY A 270 13.08 15.14 3.86
N GLU A 271 13.31 15.92 2.81
CA GLU A 271 12.67 17.20 2.54
C GLU A 271 11.83 17.06 1.28
N PHE A 272 10.56 17.40 1.38
CA PHE A 272 9.60 17.29 0.27
C PHE A 272 8.85 18.62 0.14
N ARG A 273 8.91 19.24 -1.01
CA ARG A 273 8.06 20.37 -1.38
C ARG A 273 6.68 19.85 -1.71
N LEU A 274 5.66 20.62 -1.35
CA LEU A 274 4.27 20.19 -1.44
C LEU A 274 3.46 21.17 -2.29
N ALA A 275 2.97 20.73 -3.44
CA ALA A 275 2.01 21.51 -4.23
C ALA A 275 0.70 21.72 -3.45
N VAL A 276 -0.01 22.79 -3.75
CA VAL A 276 -1.40 22.96 -3.30
C VAL A 276 -2.28 21.97 -4.06
N ARG A 277 -3.18 21.29 -3.36
CA ARG A 277 -4.17 20.41 -3.99
C ARG A 277 -5.12 21.23 -4.85
N SER A 278 -5.45 20.70 -6.03
CA SER A 278 -6.33 21.36 -6.99
C SER A 278 -7.79 20.91 -6.85
N SER A 279 -8.75 21.80 -7.14
CA SER A 279 -10.11 21.38 -7.49
C SER A 279 -10.10 20.72 -8.87
N TYR A 280 -11.20 20.07 -9.25
CA TYR A 280 -11.27 19.45 -10.56
C TYR A 280 -11.14 20.46 -11.71
N ASN A 281 -11.78 21.64 -11.58
CA ASN A 281 -11.65 22.71 -12.58
C ASN A 281 -10.23 23.27 -12.66
N GLN A 282 -9.54 23.42 -11.53
CA GLN A 282 -8.13 23.85 -11.52
C GLN A 282 -7.23 22.80 -12.16
N TYR A 283 -7.46 21.50 -11.87
CA TYR A 283 -6.74 20.40 -12.51
C TYR A 283 -6.93 20.40 -14.04
N LEU A 284 -8.16 20.59 -14.53
CA LEU A 284 -8.41 20.64 -15.97
C LEU A 284 -7.73 21.84 -16.65
N ALA A 285 -7.60 22.97 -15.96
CA ALA A 285 -6.95 24.18 -16.47
C ALA A 285 -5.43 24.10 -16.42
N ASN A 286 -4.86 23.50 -15.37
CA ASN A 286 -3.41 23.47 -15.14
C ASN A 286 -3.02 22.25 -14.26
N PRO A 287 -2.99 21.03 -14.82
CA PRO A 287 -2.78 19.78 -14.08
C PRO A 287 -1.44 19.75 -13.33
N TYR A 288 -0.41 20.39 -13.88
CA TYR A 288 0.94 20.39 -13.32
C TYR A 288 1.31 21.70 -12.61
N GLN A 289 0.35 22.60 -12.39
CA GLN A 289 0.51 23.86 -11.67
C GLN A 289 1.73 24.68 -12.15
N GLN A 290 1.88 24.79 -13.47
CA GLN A 290 2.92 25.59 -14.08
C GLN A 290 2.56 27.10 -14.01
N GLY A 291 3.57 27.96 -13.80
CA GLY A 291 3.36 29.42 -13.67
C GLY A 291 2.69 29.83 -12.37
N CYS A 292 2.84 29.05 -11.29
CA CYS A 292 2.20 29.26 -10.00
C CYS A 292 3.16 29.82 -8.92
N ALA A 293 4.24 30.49 -9.31
CA ALA A 293 5.25 30.98 -8.35
C ALA A 293 4.70 32.05 -7.41
N VAL A 294 3.88 33.00 -7.91
CA VAL A 294 3.34 34.14 -7.16
C VAL A 294 1.85 34.27 -7.40
N ALA A 295 1.05 34.39 -6.35
CA ALA A 295 -0.42 34.43 -6.42
C ALA A 295 -0.95 35.60 -7.25
N ALA A 296 -0.30 36.78 -7.20
CA ALA A 296 -0.72 37.96 -7.93
C ALA A 296 -0.56 37.82 -9.46
N THR A 297 0.33 36.95 -9.92
CA THR A 297 0.65 36.72 -11.35
C THR A 297 0.43 35.26 -11.77
N ALA A 298 -0.26 34.48 -10.92
CA ALA A 298 -0.45 33.07 -11.13
C ALA A 298 -1.25 32.78 -12.41
N ALA A 299 -0.82 31.77 -13.15
CA ALA A 299 -1.58 31.24 -14.29
C ALA A 299 -2.96 30.70 -13.84
N ALA A 300 -3.89 30.59 -14.81
CA ALA A 300 -5.18 29.96 -14.54
C ALA A 300 -4.98 28.54 -14.00
N GLY A 301 -5.81 28.13 -13.04
CA GLY A 301 -5.75 26.79 -12.44
C GLY A 301 -4.73 26.63 -11.31
N CYS A 302 -3.96 27.66 -10.95
CA CYS A 302 -3.06 27.61 -9.80
C CYS A 302 -3.84 27.48 -8.48
N GLY A 303 -3.42 26.51 -7.65
CA GLY A 303 -3.93 26.38 -6.29
C GLY A 303 -3.33 27.41 -5.34
N THR A 304 -4.12 27.92 -4.39
CA THR A 304 -3.64 28.80 -3.32
C THR A 304 -4.15 28.35 -1.97
N ILE A 305 -3.41 28.71 -0.92
CA ILE A 305 -3.83 28.60 0.46
C ILE A 305 -4.17 29.98 1.03
N SER A 306 -5.05 30.05 2.01
CA SER A 306 -5.43 31.28 2.70
C SER A 306 -4.69 31.35 4.04
N VAL A 307 -3.84 32.36 4.22
CA VAL A 307 -3.00 32.52 5.43
C VAL A 307 -3.29 33.85 6.14
N PHE A 308 -3.15 33.85 7.44
CA PHE A 308 -3.25 35.11 8.21
C PHE A 308 -2.00 35.96 8.03
N VAL A 309 -2.16 37.22 7.69
CA VAL A 309 -1.05 38.17 7.51
C VAL A 309 -0.16 38.26 8.76
N ASN A 310 -0.80 38.29 9.93
CA ASN A 310 -0.12 38.35 11.23
C ASN A 310 0.15 36.95 11.84
N GLY A 311 -0.19 35.86 11.13
CA GLY A 311 -0.05 34.50 11.60
C GLY A 311 -0.96 34.08 12.74
N THR A 312 -1.96 34.90 13.11
CA THR A 312 -2.81 34.64 14.29
C THR A 312 -4.28 34.70 13.94
N ASN A 313 -4.78 35.88 13.48
CA ASN A 313 -6.19 36.14 13.18
C ASN A 313 -6.34 37.34 12.22
N GLY A 314 -7.57 37.73 11.90
CA GLY A 314 -7.87 38.93 11.12
C GLY A 314 -7.69 38.76 9.63
N THR A 315 -6.97 39.67 8.97
CA THR A 315 -6.80 39.71 7.52
C THR A 315 -6.05 38.50 7.00
N ARG A 316 -6.57 37.93 5.90
CA ARG A 316 -5.95 36.80 5.20
C ARG A 316 -5.52 37.22 3.80
N ILE A 317 -4.46 36.58 3.32
CA ILE A 317 -3.98 36.70 1.93
C ILE A 317 -3.92 35.30 1.31
N ALA A 318 -4.05 35.25 0.00
CA ALA A 318 -3.79 34.06 -0.78
C ALA A 318 -2.28 33.91 -1.02
N GLN A 319 -1.77 32.69 -0.87
CA GLN A 319 -0.40 32.34 -1.23
C GLN A 319 -0.39 31.07 -2.06
N THR A 320 0.49 31.00 -3.05
CA THR A 320 0.82 29.77 -3.76
C THR A 320 1.63 28.84 -2.87
N ALA A 321 1.93 27.64 -3.38
CA ALA A 321 2.84 26.73 -2.70
C ALA A 321 4.26 27.30 -2.53
N ASP A 322 4.76 28.03 -3.55
CA ASP A 322 6.07 28.66 -3.53
C ASP A 322 6.14 29.79 -2.51
N GLU A 323 5.19 30.72 -2.53
CA GLU A 323 5.13 31.81 -1.56
C GLU A 323 4.99 31.33 -0.12
N GLY A 324 4.17 30.30 0.09
CA GLY A 324 3.99 29.66 1.39
C GLY A 324 5.14 28.74 1.78
N ASP A 325 6.07 28.46 0.86
CA ASP A 325 7.16 27.48 1.01
C ASP A 325 6.67 26.18 1.65
N LEU A 326 5.59 25.60 1.05
CA LEU A 326 4.94 24.42 1.60
C LEU A 326 5.88 23.23 1.52
N ALA A 327 6.06 22.55 2.65
CA ALA A 327 7.00 21.45 2.73
C ALA A 327 6.61 20.41 3.79
N ARG A 328 7.24 19.26 3.70
CA ARG A 328 7.26 18.21 4.71
C ARG A 328 8.71 17.78 4.90
N ASN A 329 9.22 17.97 6.10
CA ASN A 329 10.59 17.66 6.47
C ASN A 329 10.53 16.67 7.63
N ASP A 330 10.57 15.39 7.33
CA ASP A 330 10.39 14.33 8.30
C ASP A 330 11.70 13.55 8.48
N ARG A 331 11.90 13.07 9.71
CA ARG A 331 13.00 12.16 10.04
C ARG A 331 12.43 10.96 10.77
N ARG A 332 12.91 9.77 10.43
CA ARG A 332 12.52 8.53 11.10
C ARG A 332 13.72 7.66 11.41
N THR A 333 13.70 7.07 12.59
CA THR A 333 14.72 6.13 13.06
C THR A 333 14.01 4.91 13.62
N ILE A 334 14.30 3.73 13.07
CA ILE A 334 13.80 2.44 13.58
C ILE A 334 15.02 1.59 13.95
N VAL A 335 15.06 1.10 15.18
CA VAL A 335 16.07 0.16 15.67
C VAL A 335 15.36 -1.04 16.28
N GLY A 336 15.63 -2.21 15.75
CA GLY A 336 15.05 -3.46 16.24
C GLY A 336 16.10 -4.49 16.57
N THR A 337 15.81 -5.32 17.56
CA THR A 337 16.60 -6.52 17.89
C THR A 337 15.66 -7.69 18.07
N ARG A 338 16.11 -8.88 17.65
CA ARG A 338 15.38 -10.14 17.78
C ARG A 338 16.33 -11.21 18.28
N TYR A 339 15.91 -11.92 19.31
CA TYR A 339 16.57 -13.10 19.81
C TYR A 339 15.71 -14.33 19.51
N GLU A 340 16.35 -15.39 19.06
CA GLU A 340 15.72 -16.67 18.77
C GLU A 340 16.50 -17.78 19.48
N HIS A 341 15.76 -18.70 20.10
CA HIS A 341 16.29 -19.89 20.74
C HIS A 341 15.55 -21.14 20.28
N ASP A 342 16.28 -22.11 19.78
CA ASP A 342 15.75 -23.38 19.32
C ASP A 342 15.85 -24.45 20.44
N PHE A 343 14.70 -24.85 20.98
CA PHE A 343 14.60 -25.97 21.92
C PHE A 343 14.54 -27.29 21.14
N GLY A 344 15.70 -27.79 20.75
CA GLY A 344 15.81 -28.95 19.86
C GLY A 344 15.45 -28.61 18.41
N SER A 345 14.87 -29.58 17.67
CA SER A 345 14.54 -29.44 16.24
C SER A 345 13.18 -28.82 15.98
N ASP A 346 12.29 -28.82 16.99
CA ASP A 346 10.84 -28.68 16.74
C ASP A 346 10.24 -27.43 17.37
N THR A 347 10.94 -26.80 18.33
CA THR A 347 10.39 -25.65 19.05
C THR A 347 11.32 -24.46 18.98
N THR A 348 10.84 -23.35 18.49
CA THR A 348 11.56 -22.07 18.46
C THR A 348 10.85 -21.06 19.36
N TRP A 349 11.57 -20.46 20.27
CA TRP A 349 11.16 -19.26 21.00
C TRP A 349 11.79 -18.03 20.39
N ARG A 350 10.99 -17.01 20.17
CA ARG A 350 11.44 -15.74 19.59
C ARG A 350 10.97 -14.57 20.45
N THR A 351 11.87 -13.63 20.72
CA THR A 351 11.54 -12.34 21.35
C THR A 351 12.14 -11.21 20.54
N GLN A 352 11.34 -10.20 20.24
CA GLN A 352 11.72 -9.06 19.45
C GLN A 352 11.34 -7.76 20.16
N ALA A 353 12.23 -6.77 20.14
CA ALA A 353 12.00 -5.41 20.61
C ALA A 353 12.34 -4.42 19.50
N THR A 354 11.51 -3.40 19.33
CA THR A 354 11.70 -2.34 18.31
C THR A 354 11.42 -0.98 18.95
N PHE A 355 12.33 -0.05 18.76
CA PHE A 355 12.14 1.38 19.00
C PHE A 355 12.00 2.08 17.65
N ASP A 356 11.03 3.00 17.55
CA ASP A 356 10.74 3.76 16.34
C ASP A 356 10.37 5.20 16.69
N SER A 357 11.24 6.13 16.29
CA SER A 357 11.06 7.56 16.48
C SER A 357 10.73 8.24 15.16
N ARG A 358 9.61 8.95 15.10
CA ARG A 358 9.19 9.76 13.97
C ARG A 358 9.11 11.23 14.37
N VAL A 359 10.04 12.03 13.87
CA VAL A 359 10.07 13.49 14.03
C VAL A 359 9.44 14.12 12.79
N VAL A 360 8.39 14.89 12.99
CA VAL A 360 7.58 15.50 11.94
C VAL A 360 7.76 17.02 11.97
N ASN A 361 8.07 17.62 10.82
CA ASN A 361 8.11 19.08 10.66
C ASN A 361 7.48 19.42 9.30
N GLN A 362 6.20 19.73 9.31
CA GLN A 362 5.39 19.88 8.11
C GLN A 362 4.78 21.29 8.03
N PRO A 363 5.49 22.30 7.50
CA PRO A 363 4.91 23.60 7.16
C PRO A 363 3.98 23.46 5.94
N THR A 364 2.99 22.59 6.05
CA THR A 364 1.98 22.33 5.04
C THR A 364 0.88 23.38 5.06
N SER A 365 0.14 23.56 3.99
CA SER A 365 -1.12 24.34 3.85
C SER A 365 -1.36 25.42 4.93
N ALA A 366 -2.62 25.66 5.32
CA ALA A 366 -3.00 26.66 6.33
C ALA A 366 -2.73 26.22 7.79
N THR A 367 -2.44 24.95 8.04
CA THR A 367 -2.26 24.37 9.38
C THR A 367 -0.93 23.60 9.49
N PRO A 368 0.21 24.31 9.59
CA PRO A 368 1.50 23.69 9.83
C PRO A 368 1.51 22.77 11.05
N PHE A 369 2.25 21.68 10.97
CA PHE A 369 2.30 20.64 11.99
C PHE A 369 3.74 20.30 12.37
N LYS A 370 4.00 20.14 13.67
CA LYS A 370 5.25 19.60 14.23
C LYS A 370 4.92 18.54 15.25
N GLY A 371 5.83 17.57 15.40
CA GLY A 371 5.64 16.56 16.44
C GLY A 371 6.75 15.54 16.53
N THR A 372 6.75 14.82 17.64
CA THR A 372 7.55 13.62 17.86
C THR A 372 6.62 12.50 18.28
N LEU A 373 6.74 11.37 17.61
CA LEU A 373 5.97 10.17 17.87
C LEU A 373 6.96 9.03 18.07
N ASP A 374 7.16 8.68 19.34
CA ASP A 374 8.10 7.64 19.76
C ASP A 374 7.33 6.38 20.14
N SER A 375 7.66 5.25 19.53
CA SER A 375 6.97 3.98 19.80
C SER A 375 7.93 2.87 20.18
N TYR A 376 7.42 1.96 21.00
CA TYR A 376 8.09 0.74 21.44
C TYR A 376 7.21 -0.45 21.14
N ASN A 377 7.77 -1.46 20.48
CA ASN A 377 7.10 -2.71 20.19
C ASN A 377 7.88 -3.86 20.81
N ILE A 378 7.20 -4.72 21.56
CA ILE A 378 7.79 -5.93 22.12
C ILE A 378 6.86 -7.09 21.73
N THR A 379 7.42 -8.12 21.13
CA THR A 379 6.73 -9.37 20.84
C THR A 379 7.52 -10.55 21.39
N SER A 380 6.84 -11.55 21.91
CA SER A 380 7.46 -12.81 22.31
C SER A 380 6.53 -13.95 21.90
N ASP A 381 7.05 -14.91 21.16
CA ASP A 381 6.27 -16.02 20.64
C ASP A 381 7.04 -17.35 20.67
N VAL A 382 6.26 -18.42 20.71
CA VAL A 382 6.75 -19.79 20.62
C VAL A 382 6.04 -20.45 19.47
N THR A 383 6.82 -21.10 18.61
CA THR A 383 6.33 -21.98 17.55
C THR A 383 6.85 -23.40 17.77
N ASN A 384 5.94 -24.36 17.67
CA ASN A 384 6.26 -25.78 17.78
C ASN A 384 5.81 -26.52 16.52
N HIS A 385 6.70 -27.31 15.95
CA HIS A 385 6.42 -28.26 14.87
C HIS A 385 6.36 -29.66 15.47
N GLY A 386 5.17 -30.20 15.63
CA GLY A 386 4.97 -31.48 16.29
C GLY A 386 3.82 -32.28 15.70
N ARG A 387 3.19 -33.11 16.54
CA ARG A 387 2.01 -33.88 16.16
C ARG A 387 0.90 -33.74 17.18
N ILE A 388 -0.32 -33.53 16.70
CA ILE A 388 -1.54 -33.51 17.49
C ILE A 388 -2.45 -34.64 16.97
N ALA A 389 -2.83 -35.58 17.83
CA ALA A 389 -3.66 -36.72 17.47
C ALA A 389 -3.13 -37.54 16.25
N GLY A 390 -1.80 -37.61 16.10
CA GLY A 390 -1.14 -38.32 15.00
C GLY A 390 -1.00 -37.52 13.69
N MET A 391 -1.57 -36.32 13.60
CA MET A 391 -1.45 -35.41 12.48
C MET A 391 -0.26 -34.46 12.68
N ASP A 392 0.49 -34.15 11.63
CA ASP A 392 1.52 -33.14 11.70
C ASP A 392 0.88 -31.76 11.98
N ALA A 393 1.47 -31.04 12.92
CA ALA A 393 0.92 -29.82 13.48
C ALA A 393 1.97 -28.72 13.59
N THR A 394 1.58 -27.46 13.35
CA THR A 394 2.35 -26.29 13.71
C THR A 394 1.54 -25.44 14.67
N SER A 395 1.96 -25.40 15.92
CA SER A 395 1.34 -24.62 16.98
C SER A 395 2.10 -23.33 17.21
N PHE A 396 1.38 -22.21 17.28
CA PHE A 396 1.93 -20.89 17.53
C PHE A 396 1.17 -20.20 18.66
N VAL A 397 1.92 -19.62 19.61
CA VAL A 397 1.38 -18.74 20.66
C VAL A 397 2.30 -17.54 20.81
N GLY A 398 1.74 -16.34 20.83
CA GLY A 398 2.50 -15.12 20.97
C GLY A 398 1.83 -14.06 21.83
N LEU A 399 2.65 -13.25 22.46
CA LEU A 399 2.27 -12.04 23.21
C LEU A 399 2.87 -10.83 22.52
N PHE A 400 2.16 -9.71 22.53
CA PHE A 400 2.71 -8.44 22.06
C PHE A 400 2.26 -7.27 22.91
N TYR A 401 3.14 -6.28 23.01
CA TYR A 401 2.90 -5.00 23.64
C TYR A 401 3.41 -3.90 22.73
N ASN A 402 2.55 -2.91 22.44
CA ASN A 402 2.91 -1.74 21.66
C ASN A 402 2.58 -0.48 22.46
N TYR A 403 3.49 0.48 22.45
CA TYR A 403 3.35 1.77 23.11
C TYR A 403 3.71 2.89 22.14
N LEU A 404 2.95 3.98 22.13
CA LEU A 404 3.27 5.21 21.39
C LEU A 404 3.11 6.39 22.33
N ASP A 405 4.17 7.20 22.48
CA ASP A 405 4.11 8.55 23.02
C ASP A 405 3.90 9.56 21.89
N ASN A 406 2.87 10.37 21.99
CA ASN A 406 2.52 11.39 21.00
C ASN A 406 2.68 12.79 21.58
N GLN A 407 3.54 13.58 20.95
CA GLN A 407 3.73 15.00 21.25
C GLN A 407 3.60 15.79 19.96
N SER A 408 2.44 16.42 19.74
CA SER A 408 2.18 17.10 18.49
C SER A 408 1.59 18.50 18.67
N PHE A 409 1.91 19.37 17.71
CA PHE A 409 1.63 20.80 17.72
C PHE A 409 1.12 21.23 16.36
N SER A 410 0.00 21.94 16.31
CA SER A 410 -0.50 22.59 15.09
C SER A 410 -0.46 24.10 15.24
N PHE A 411 -0.23 24.78 14.13
CA PHE A 411 -0.05 26.24 14.10
C PHE A 411 -0.91 26.84 12.98
N ASN A 412 -1.19 28.14 13.08
CA ASN A 412 -1.55 28.92 11.92
C ASN A 412 -0.33 29.11 11.02
N LYS A 413 -0.55 29.29 9.72
CA LYS A 413 0.50 29.67 8.76
C LYS A 413 0.65 31.18 8.73
N THR A 414 1.90 31.67 8.64
CA THR A 414 2.22 33.08 8.30
C THR A 414 2.85 33.16 6.91
N PRO A 415 2.89 34.37 6.30
CA PRO A 415 3.56 34.57 5.02
C PRO A 415 5.10 34.44 5.03
N ALA A 416 5.71 33.98 6.10
CA ALA A 416 7.16 33.97 6.28
C ALA A 416 7.88 32.70 5.78
N GLY A 417 7.42 32.08 4.73
CA GLY A 417 8.06 30.87 4.13
C GLY A 417 8.06 29.66 5.06
N ARG A 418 9.12 28.83 5.03
CA ARG A 418 9.27 27.64 5.89
C ARG A 418 9.21 27.95 7.38
N ASN A 419 9.68 29.08 7.77
CA ASN A 419 9.62 29.54 9.16
C ASN A 419 8.28 30.19 9.49
N GLY A 420 7.31 30.11 8.58
CA GLY A 420 5.99 30.71 8.69
C GLY A 420 5.07 29.95 9.65
N PHE A 421 5.55 29.55 10.82
CA PHE A 421 4.73 29.06 11.92
C PHE A 421 4.22 30.28 12.69
N GLY A 422 2.92 30.48 12.62
CA GLY A 422 2.22 31.53 13.36
C GLY A 422 1.83 31.07 14.77
N ALA A 423 0.68 31.54 15.24
CA ALA A 423 0.16 31.20 16.56
C ALA A 423 -0.11 29.69 16.68
N LEU A 424 0.19 29.13 17.84
CA LEU A 424 -0.11 27.74 18.19
C LEU A 424 -1.63 27.55 18.28
N THR A 425 -2.18 26.67 17.45
CA THR A 425 -3.64 26.41 17.42
C THR A 425 -4.03 25.17 18.20
N GLN A 426 -3.10 24.23 18.37
CA GLN A 426 -3.40 22.96 19.02
C GLN A 426 -2.15 22.32 19.56
N THR A 427 -2.27 21.69 20.73
CA THR A 427 -1.33 20.66 21.19
C THR A 427 -2.08 19.36 21.45
N VAL A 428 -1.47 18.21 21.14
CA VAL A 428 -1.97 16.89 21.53
C VAL A 428 -0.86 16.11 22.21
N PHE A 429 -1.07 15.78 23.47
CA PHE A 429 -0.14 14.98 24.27
C PHE A 429 -0.83 13.74 24.81
N GLY A 430 -0.11 12.65 24.85
CA GLY A 430 -0.60 11.41 25.44
C GLY A 430 -0.09 10.17 24.76
N ASP A 431 -0.68 9.04 25.11
CA ASP A 431 -0.19 7.73 24.70
C ASP A 431 -1.28 6.81 24.14
N ILE A 432 -0.82 5.84 23.32
CA ILE A 432 -1.56 4.66 22.90
C ILE A 432 -0.84 3.43 23.40
N ARG A 433 -1.58 2.48 23.98
CA ARG A 433 -1.08 1.19 24.47
C ARG A 433 -1.92 0.07 23.93
N ASN A 434 -1.27 -0.94 23.37
CA ASN A 434 -1.92 -2.15 22.90
C ASN A 434 -1.24 -3.35 23.57
N LEU A 435 -2.03 -4.23 24.16
CA LEU A 435 -1.57 -5.50 24.73
C LEU A 435 -2.41 -6.62 24.15
N GLY A 436 -1.79 -7.64 23.59
CA GLY A 436 -2.54 -8.72 22.97
C GLY A 436 -1.85 -10.07 23.02
N VAL A 437 -2.67 -11.06 22.78
CA VAL A 437 -2.29 -12.48 22.66
C VAL A 437 -2.75 -13.01 21.32
N ARG A 438 -2.00 -13.96 20.77
CA ARG A 438 -2.32 -14.65 19.52
C ARG A 438 -2.05 -16.13 19.69
N ALA A 439 -2.93 -16.95 19.18
CA ALA A 439 -2.73 -18.39 19.11
C ALA A 439 -3.18 -18.90 17.75
N ARG A 440 -2.48 -19.88 17.22
CA ARG A 440 -2.76 -20.44 15.92
C ARG A 440 -2.30 -21.89 15.87
N GLU A 441 -3.13 -22.71 15.24
CA GLU A 441 -2.89 -24.12 14.99
C GLU A 441 -3.04 -24.42 13.51
N GLU A 442 -2.07 -25.11 12.93
CA GLU A 442 -2.08 -25.63 11.57
C GLU A 442 -1.98 -27.14 11.63
N LEU A 443 -2.99 -27.83 11.14
CA LEU A 443 -3.10 -29.28 11.17
C LEU A 443 -3.07 -29.85 9.76
N GLN A 444 -2.15 -30.75 9.49
CA GLN A 444 -2.13 -31.56 8.27
C GLN A 444 -3.05 -32.78 8.47
N ILE A 445 -4.34 -32.62 8.15
CA ILE A 445 -5.36 -33.64 8.37
C ILE A 445 -5.09 -34.87 7.52
N THR A 446 -4.71 -34.65 6.25
CA THR A 446 -4.23 -35.67 5.33
C THR A 446 -3.06 -35.09 4.51
N PRO A 447 -2.29 -35.85 3.76
CA PRO A 447 -1.23 -35.30 2.89
C PRO A 447 -1.72 -34.21 1.91
N LYS A 448 -3.03 -34.17 1.64
CA LYS A 448 -3.66 -33.23 0.70
C LYS A 448 -4.55 -32.17 1.37
N LEU A 449 -4.85 -32.29 2.67
CA LEU A 449 -5.80 -31.43 3.36
C LEU A 449 -5.17 -30.82 4.60
N GLN A 450 -5.07 -29.51 4.63
CA GLN A 450 -4.61 -28.70 5.76
C GLN A 450 -5.75 -27.89 6.33
N LEU A 451 -5.90 -27.87 7.64
CA LEU A 451 -6.81 -27.02 8.39
C LEU A 451 -6.01 -26.05 9.24
N ILE A 452 -6.45 -24.80 9.30
CA ILE A 452 -5.87 -23.75 10.12
C ILE A 452 -6.96 -23.12 10.96
N ALA A 453 -6.67 -22.92 12.24
CA ALA A 453 -7.50 -22.16 13.15
C ALA A 453 -6.62 -21.20 13.94
N GLY A 454 -7.08 -19.97 14.11
CA GLY A 454 -6.34 -18.95 14.83
C GLY A 454 -7.28 -17.99 15.56
N ILE A 455 -6.73 -17.34 16.58
CA ILE A 455 -7.42 -16.30 17.33
C ILE A 455 -6.41 -15.27 17.81
N GLY A 456 -6.74 -13.99 17.66
CA GLY A 456 -6.08 -12.86 18.30
C GLY A 456 -7.01 -12.16 19.26
N ALA A 457 -6.52 -11.71 20.40
CA ALA A 457 -7.25 -10.85 21.32
C ALA A 457 -6.36 -9.69 21.73
N GLU A 458 -6.91 -8.47 21.71
CA GLU A 458 -6.16 -7.24 21.98
C GLU A 458 -6.96 -6.27 22.82
N TYR A 459 -6.34 -5.77 23.88
CA TYR A 459 -6.78 -4.61 24.63
C TYR A 459 -5.98 -3.38 24.19
N SER A 460 -6.70 -2.34 23.76
CA SER A 460 -6.11 -1.08 23.32
C SER A 460 -6.63 0.07 24.19
N GLN A 461 -5.72 0.94 24.64
CA GLN A 461 -6.04 2.14 25.40
C GLN A 461 -5.46 3.37 24.73
N ILE A 462 -6.29 4.42 24.57
CA ILE A 462 -5.90 5.75 24.11
C ILE A 462 -6.10 6.71 25.27
N LYS A 463 -5.02 7.33 25.74
CA LYS A 463 -5.05 8.39 26.75
C LYS A 463 -4.39 9.63 26.22
N MET A 464 -5.17 10.57 25.75
CA MET A 464 -4.66 11.81 25.14
C MET A 464 -5.42 13.02 25.62
N ARG A 465 -4.77 14.17 25.52
CA ARG A 465 -5.34 15.47 25.80
C ARG A 465 -4.98 16.44 24.70
N GLN A 466 -6.00 17.03 24.10
CA GLN A 466 -5.88 18.18 23.21
C GLN A 466 -6.05 19.46 24.02
N THR A 467 -5.21 20.47 23.76
CA THR A 467 -5.47 21.87 24.09
C THR A 467 -5.64 22.62 22.80
N ALA A 468 -6.83 23.14 22.53
CA ALA A 468 -7.12 23.98 21.38
C ALA A 468 -7.03 25.46 21.78
N TYR A 469 -6.41 26.28 20.93
CA TYR A 469 -6.22 27.72 21.11
C TYR A 469 -6.98 28.46 20.02
N THR A 470 -7.90 29.32 20.42
CA THR A 470 -8.63 30.24 19.54
C THR A 470 -8.20 31.66 19.82
N TYR A 471 -7.99 32.46 18.78
CA TYR A 471 -7.50 33.83 18.85
C TYR A 471 -8.56 34.80 18.32
N PRO A 472 -9.55 35.24 19.14
CA PRO A 472 -10.50 36.23 18.70
C PRO A 472 -9.81 37.58 18.44
N VAL A 473 -10.27 38.32 17.45
CA VAL A 473 -9.75 39.65 17.15
C VAL A 473 -10.05 40.60 18.32
N GLY A 474 -9.02 41.27 18.84
CA GLY A 474 -9.18 42.25 19.94
C GLY A 474 -9.46 41.66 21.33
N ALA A 475 -9.29 40.35 21.49
CA ALA A 475 -9.44 39.67 22.79
C ALA A 475 -8.30 38.73 23.11
N ASN A 476 -8.20 38.30 24.36
CA ASN A 476 -7.23 37.30 24.78
C ASN A 476 -7.52 35.94 24.15
N PRO A 477 -6.47 35.11 23.96
CA PRO A 477 -6.65 33.75 23.49
C PRO A 477 -7.58 32.94 24.41
N VAL A 478 -8.45 32.15 23.79
CA VAL A 478 -9.35 31.23 24.50
C VAL A 478 -8.78 29.80 24.35
N LEU A 479 -8.71 29.09 25.48
CA LEU A 479 -8.25 27.73 25.54
C LEU A 479 -9.40 26.76 25.79
N ALA A 480 -9.44 25.67 25.04
CA ALA A 480 -10.35 24.55 25.27
C ALA A 480 -9.53 23.28 25.50
N LEU A 481 -9.83 22.59 26.59
CA LEU A 481 -9.21 21.30 26.93
C LEU A 481 -10.17 20.18 26.55
N VAL A 482 -9.69 19.26 25.74
CA VAL A 482 -10.46 18.08 25.28
C VAL A 482 -9.69 16.83 25.66
N PRO A 483 -10.10 16.11 26.71
CA PRO A 483 -9.52 14.81 27.03
C PRO A 483 -10.11 13.74 26.12
N ALA A 484 -9.30 12.77 25.68
CA ALA A 484 -9.74 11.53 25.06
C ALA A 484 -9.16 10.37 25.86
N ASN A 485 -10.04 9.63 26.52
CA ASN A 485 -9.69 8.43 27.28
C ASN A 485 -10.60 7.30 26.82
N ARG A 486 -10.07 6.37 26.04
CA ARG A 486 -10.83 5.31 25.38
C ARG A 486 -10.13 3.98 25.50
N ASP A 487 -10.92 2.97 25.80
CA ASP A 487 -10.49 1.58 25.85
C ASP A 487 -11.27 0.76 24.83
N PHE A 488 -10.56 -0.17 24.18
CA PHE A 488 -11.13 -1.06 23.16
C PHE A 488 -10.70 -2.51 23.44
N TRP A 489 -11.65 -3.43 23.32
CA TRP A 489 -11.41 -4.87 23.33
C TRP A 489 -11.77 -5.43 21.98
N ASN A 490 -10.82 -6.08 21.32
CA ASN A 490 -11.01 -6.69 20.02
C ASN A 490 -10.61 -8.16 20.07
N VAL A 491 -11.41 -9.00 19.42
CA VAL A 491 -11.14 -10.42 19.24
C VAL A 491 -11.27 -10.75 17.76
N ALA A 492 -10.26 -11.38 17.20
CA ALA A 492 -10.16 -11.71 15.78
C ALA A 492 -9.96 -13.22 15.60
N PRO A 493 -11.02 -14.02 15.41
CA PRO A 493 -10.89 -15.39 14.97
C PRO A 493 -10.52 -15.48 13.49
N GLU A 494 -9.81 -16.55 13.11
CA GLU A 494 -9.59 -16.94 11.71
C GLU A 494 -9.67 -18.47 11.57
N THR A 495 -10.04 -18.90 10.37
CA THR A 495 -9.94 -20.30 9.96
C THR A 495 -9.68 -20.38 8.46
N ALA A 496 -8.92 -21.40 8.04
CA ALA A 496 -8.68 -21.66 6.62
C ALA A 496 -8.56 -23.17 6.36
N VAL A 497 -8.94 -23.55 5.16
CA VAL A 497 -8.79 -24.92 4.64
C VAL A 497 -8.05 -24.83 3.30
N PHE A 498 -7.02 -25.67 3.16
CA PHE A 498 -6.30 -25.85 1.90
C PHE A 498 -6.43 -27.31 1.47
N TRP A 499 -6.82 -27.50 0.23
CA TRP A 499 -6.98 -28.83 -0.35
C TRP A 499 -6.22 -28.95 -1.65
N GLN A 500 -5.13 -29.77 -1.63
CA GLN A 500 -4.38 -30.15 -2.82
C GLN A 500 -5.18 -31.20 -3.58
N THR A 501 -6.02 -30.78 -4.53
CA THR A 501 -6.88 -31.68 -5.30
C THR A 501 -6.09 -32.54 -6.27
N THR A 502 -5.13 -31.92 -6.98
CA THR A 502 -4.15 -32.55 -7.87
C THR A 502 -2.77 -31.97 -7.61
N GLU A 503 -1.72 -32.48 -8.23
CA GLU A 503 -0.37 -31.90 -8.14
C GLU A 503 -0.33 -30.45 -8.64
N ALA A 504 -1.17 -30.13 -9.62
CA ALA A 504 -1.22 -28.80 -10.25
C ALA A 504 -2.22 -27.84 -9.61
N VAL A 505 -3.18 -28.32 -8.79
CA VAL A 505 -4.31 -27.49 -8.32
C VAL A 505 -4.48 -27.59 -6.82
N ARG A 506 -4.40 -26.46 -6.14
CA ARG A 506 -4.72 -26.28 -4.73
C ARG A 506 -5.91 -25.35 -4.57
N LEU A 507 -6.96 -25.81 -3.91
CA LEU A 507 -8.11 -25.01 -3.53
C LEU A 507 -7.91 -24.45 -2.11
N HIS A 508 -8.45 -23.27 -1.86
CA HIS A 508 -8.47 -22.70 -0.52
C HIS A 508 -9.80 -22.02 -0.21
N ALA A 509 -10.17 -22.07 1.06
CA ALA A 509 -11.24 -21.26 1.63
C ALA A 509 -10.78 -20.72 2.97
N ARG A 510 -11.05 -19.43 3.24
CA ARG A 510 -10.63 -18.75 4.46
C ARG A 510 -11.75 -17.86 4.99
N ILE A 511 -11.85 -17.78 6.31
CA ILE A 511 -12.60 -16.76 7.02
C ILE A 511 -11.61 -16.03 7.94
N GLY A 512 -11.53 -14.71 7.83
CA GLY A 512 -10.65 -13.89 8.64
C GLY A 512 -11.37 -12.67 9.20
N THR A 513 -10.85 -12.13 10.28
CA THR A 513 -11.36 -10.93 10.94
C THR A 513 -10.29 -9.85 10.99
N GLY A 514 -10.71 -8.61 10.73
CA GLY A 514 -9.91 -7.41 10.88
C GLY A 514 -10.56 -6.42 11.83
N TYR A 515 -9.75 -5.60 12.49
CA TYR A 515 -10.22 -4.47 13.30
C TYR A 515 -9.22 -3.31 13.26
N GLY A 516 -9.74 -2.10 13.53
CA GLY A 516 -8.95 -0.89 13.64
C GLY A 516 -9.61 0.09 14.61
N ILE A 517 -8.85 0.52 15.64
CA ILE A 517 -9.32 1.55 16.58
C ILE A 517 -9.26 2.94 15.93
N PRO A 518 -10.03 3.93 16.42
CA PRO A 518 -9.88 5.32 16.01
C PRO A 518 -8.46 5.82 16.22
N GLN A 519 -7.97 6.62 15.28
CA GLN A 519 -6.65 7.25 15.40
C GLN A 519 -6.74 8.50 16.29
N ASN A 520 -5.62 8.87 16.91
CA ASN A 520 -5.56 10.01 17.83
C ASN A 520 -6.17 11.30 17.25
N GLY A 521 -5.83 11.66 16.01
CA GLY A 521 -6.35 12.87 15.37
C GLY A 521 -7.86 12.87 15.13
N GLN A 522 -8.47 11.68 15.00
CA GLN A 522 -9.91 11.53 14.74
C GLN A 522 -10.80 11.85 15.96
N LEU A 523 -10.23 11.75 17.15
CA LEU A 523 -10.95 11.95 18.41
C LEU A 523 -11.16 13.42 18.78
N PHE A 524 -10.53 14.37 18.08
CA PHE A 524 -10.44 15.76 18.45
C PHE A 524 -11.06 16.74 17.46
N VAL A 525 -11.83 16.25 16.50
CA VAL A 525 -12.56 17.10 15.53
C VAL A 525 -14.02 16.71 15.53
N THR A 526 -14.89 17.66 15.89
CA THR A 526 -16.34 17.46 15.90
C THR A 526 -16.92 17.40 14.48
N SER A 527 -18.15 16.95 14.33
CA SER A 527 -18.88 16.96 13.05
C SER A 527 -19.10 18.37 12.48
N ALA A 528 -18.91 19.42 13.27
CA ALA A 528 -18.90 20.81 12.80
C ALA A 528 -17.57 21.23 12.17
N GLY A 529 -16.55 20.35 12.12
CA GLY A 529 -15.23 20.65 11.56
C GLY A 529 -14.39 21.61 12.40
N VAL A 530 -14.61 21.61 13.70
CA VAL A 530 -13.84 22.40 14.66
C VAL A 530 -13.20 21.49 15.72
N ALA A 531 -12.13 21.98 16.33
CA ALA A 531 -11.50 21.27 17.44
C ALA A 531 -12.51 21.02 18.55
N GLY A 532 -12.57 19.79 19.06
CA GLY A 532 -13.52 19.39 20.10
C GLY A 532 -13.59 17.88 20.27
N ASN A 533 -14.47 17.42 21.14
CA ASN A 533 -14.59 16.02 21.50
C ASN A 533 -15.33 15.22 20.42
N ASN A 534 -14.69 14.19 19.89
CA ASN A 534 -15.23 13.16 19.01
C ASN A 534 -14.87 11.77 19.54
N SER A 535 -14.85 11.61 20.86
CA SER A 535 -14.38 10.38 21.51
C SER A 535 -15.35 9.20 21.43
N ASP A 536 -16.59 9.39 20.92
CA ASP A 536 -17.59 8.34 20.84
C ASP A 536 -17.41 7.38 19.65
N LEU A 537 -16.37 7.60 18.86
CA LEU A 537 -16.04 6.70 17.75
C LEU A 537 -15.80 5.28 18.24
N ASN A 538 -16.38 4.32 17.54
CA ASN A 538 -16.17 2.90 17.76
C ASN A 538 -15.02 2.37 16.90
N ALA A 539 -14.42 1.27 17.32
CA ALA A 539 -13.50 0.53 16.45
C ALA A 539 -14.26 0.02 15.22
N GLN A 540 -13.63 0.14 14.07
CA GLN A 540 -14.12 -0.49 12.85
C GLN A 540 -13.72 -1.96 12.82
N THR A 541 -14.58 -2.82 12.27
CA THR A 541 -14.33 -4.25 12.15
C THR A 541 -14.78 -4.77 10.79
N ASN A 542 -14.12 -5.80 10.28
CA ASN A 542 -14.60 -6.57 9.14
C ASN A 542 -14.43 -8.07 9.37
N VAL A 543 -15.32 -8.82 8.76
CA VAL A 543 -15.22 -10.28 8.59
C VAL A 543 -15.19 -10.54 7.10
N GLY A 544 -14.16 -11.24 6.64
CA GLY A 544 -13.99 -11.58 5.23
C GLY A 544 -13.97 -13.07 4.98
N VAL A 545 -14.55 -13.48 3.86
CA VAL A 545 -14.50 -14.82 3.31
C VAL A 545 -13.75 -14.76 1.99
N ASP A 546 -12.73 -15.59 1.86
CA ASP A 546 -11.98 -15.82 0.63
C ASP A 546 -12.21 -17.26 0.16
N VAL A 547 -12.45 -17.44 -1.13
CA VAL A 547 -12.47 -18.76 -1.78
C VAL A 547 -11.67 -18.66 -3.09
N GLY A 548 -10.75 -19.57 -3.29
CA GLY A 548 -9.89 -19.49 -4.47
C GLY A 548 -9.20 -20.78 -4.85
N ALA A 549 -8.45 -20.69 -5.93
CA ALA A 549 -7.66 -21.76 -6.50
C ALA A 549 -6.28 -21.22 -6.89
N GLU A 550 -5.25 -22.01 -6.60
CA GLU A 550 -3.91 -21.82 -7.09
C GLU A 550 -3.60 -22.96 -8.09
N ILE A 551 -3.05 -22.60 -9.22
CA ILE A 551 -2.72 -23.53 -10.32
C ILE A 551 -1.25 -23.38 -10.64
N ALA A 552 -0.50 -24.51 -10.62
CA ALA A 552 0.90 -24.55 -11.01
C ALA A 552 1.10 -25.72 -11.98
N ILE A 553 1.53 -25.44 -13.22
CA ILE A 553 1.82 -26.44 -14.23
C ILE A 553 3.32 -26.39 -14.53
N GLY A 554 4.07 -27.27 -13.89
CA GLY A 554 5.53 -27.25 -13.93
C GLY A 554 6.07 -25.86 -13.57
N ASP A 555 7.16 -25.46 -14.23
CA ASP A 555 7.74 -24.12 -14.11
C ASP A 555 7.17 -23.11 -15.13
N THR A 556 6.22 -23.53 -15.96
CA THR A 556 5.73 -22.73 -17.08
C THR A 556 4.55 -21.86 -16.74
N LEU A 557 3.63 -22.29 -15.87
CA LEU A 557 2.41 -21.56 -15.55
C LEU A 557 2.15 -21.57 -14.05
N LYS A 558 1.97 -20.37 -13.47
CA LYS A 558 1.42 -20.17 -12.14
C LYS A 558 0.26 -19.20 -12.25
N ALA A 559 -0.88 -19.56 -11.71
CA ALA A 559 -2.08 -18.73 -11.70
C ALA A 559 -2.78 -18.83 -10.35
N GLU A 560 -3.42 -17.75 -9.95
CA GLU A 560 -4.29 -17.66 -8.78
C GLU A 560 -5.57 -16.97 -9.16
N VAL A 561 -6.68 -17.48 -8.63
CA VAL A 561 -7.98 -16.81 -8.67
C VAL A 561 -8.58 -16.85 -7.27
N THR A 562 -8.95 -15.69 -6.74
CA THR A 562 -9.59 -15.57 -5.42
C THR A 562 -10.82 -14.68 -5.53
N GLY A 563 -11.99 -15.20 -5.14
CA GLY A 563 -13.17 -14.40 -4.85
C GLY A 563 -13.19 -14.05 -3.38
N TYR A 564 -13.51 -12.80 -3.05
CA TYR A 564 -13.63 -12.34 -1.67
C TYR A 564 -14.97 -11.64 -1.42
N TYR A 565 -15.43 -11.71 -0.15
CA TYR A 565 -16.61 -11.01 0.34
C TYR A 565 -16.39 -10.60 1.79
N GLU A 566 -16.47 -9.30 2.08
CA GLU A 566 -16.17 -8.74 3.40
C GLU A 566 -17.35 -7.88 3.89
N TRP A 567 -17.78 -8.12 5.14
CA TRP A 567 -18.76 -7.31 5.85
C TRP A 567 -18.05 -6.37 6.81
N TYR A 568 -18.17 -5.07 6.57
CA TYR A 568 -17.66 -4.03 7.45
C TYR A 568 -18.72 -3.53 8.39
N ARG A 569 -18.31 -3.20 9.62
CA ARG A 569 -19.10 -2.52 10.64
C ARG A 569 -18.31 -1.37 11.23
N ASN A 570 -19.01 -0.24 11.50
CA ASN A 570 -18.44 0.96 12.08
C ASN A 570 -17.22 1.48 11.32
N GLU A 571 -17.21 1.38 9.99
CA GLU A 571 -16.09 1.83 9.17
C GLU A 571 -15.78 3.31 9.47
N LEU A 572 -14.50 3.62 9.78
CA LEU A 572 -14.05 4.96 10.12
C LEU A 572 -13.85 5.78 8.85
N VAL A 573 -14.75 6.73 8.62
CA VAL A 573 -14.80 7.51 7.38
C VAL A 573 -14.55 8.97 7.67
N SER A 574 -13.50 9.51 7.02
CA SER A 574 -13.22 10.95 7.04
C SER A 574 -14.26 11.69 6.20
N GLN A 575 -14.80 12.75 6.74
CA GLN A 575 -15.79 13.62 6.12
C GLN A 575 -15.36 15.07 6.16
N SER A 576 -15.84 15.87 5.22
CA SER A 576 -15.63 17.31 5.20
C SER A 576 -16.82 18.03 5.81
N ALA A 577 -16.57 18.87 6.80
CA ALA A 577 -17.59 19.75 7.38
C ALA A 577 -17.85 20.99 6.53
N GLY A 578 -16.97 21.32 5.57
CA GLY A 578 -17.07 22.48 4.71
C GLY A 578 -15.72 23.12 4.37
N VAL A 579 -15.76 24.19 3.59
CA VAL A 579 -14.58 24.96 3.18
C VAL A 579 -13.93 25.63 4.39
N ASN A 580 -12.60 25.50 4.51
CA ASN A 580 -11.80 26.03 5.64
C ASN A 580 -12.14 25.44 7.02
N LEU A 581 -12.88 24.33 7.08
CA LEU A 581 -13.12 23.56 8.29
C LEU A 581 -12.23 22.30 8.31
N LEU A 582 -11.99 21.76 9.50
CA LEU A 582 -11.24 20.51 9.66
C LEU A 582 -12.09 19.34 9.18
N ALA A 583 -11.44 18.36 8.56
CA ALA A 583 -12.10 17.09 8.31
C ALA A 583 -12.35 16.37 9.64
N TYR A 584 -13.53 15.81 9.81
CA TYR A 584 -13.89 14.99 10.96
C TYR A 584 -14.09 13.54 10.55
N THR A 585 -14.14 12.65 11.51
CA THR A 585 -14.38 11.22 11.28
C THR A 585 -15.72 10.80 11.88
N SER A 586 -16.46 9.97 11.17
CA SER A 586 -17.66 9.28 11.67
C SER A 586 -17.55 7.78 11.43
N ASN A 587 -18.31 7.00 12.19
CA ASN A 587 -18.53 5.60 11.89
C ASN A 587 -19.63 5.46 10.83
N VAL A 588 -19.37 4.70 9.77
CA VAL A 588 -20.38 4.19 8.86
C VAL A 588 -20.87 2.85 9.40
N PRO A 589 -22.18 2.69 9.68
CA PRO A 589 -22.67 1.49 10.36
C PRO A 589 -22.37 0.21 9.60
N ARG A 590 -22.60 0.17 8.27
CA ARG A 590 -22.40 -1.05 7.47
C ARG A 590 -21.99 -0.74 6.03
N SER A 591 -21.01 -1.50 5.55
CA SER A 591 -20.62 -1.54 4.13
C SER A 591 -20.26 -2.97 3.72
N ILE A 592 -20.26 -3.23 2.42
CA ILE A 592 -19.85 -4.50 1.82
C ILE A 592 -18.70 -4.22 0.85
N HIS A 593 -17.64 -5.02 0.99
CA HIS A 593 -16.52 -5.05 0.07
C HIS A 593 -16.43 -6.44 -0.54
N ARG A 594 -16.60 -6.56 -1.85
CA ARG A 594 -16.52 -7.85 -2.55
C ARG A 594 -15.80 -7.71 -3.87
N GLY A 595 -15.27 -8.81 -4.37
CA GLY A 595 -14.59 -8.76 -5.66
C GLY A 595 -13.89 -10.06 -6.04
N VAL A 596 -13.11 -9.96 -7.11
CA VAL A 596 -12.33 -11.06 -7.67
C VAL A 596 -10.91 -10.57 -7.96
N GLU A 597 -9.93 -11.38 -7.59
CA GLU A 597 -8.52 -11.15 -7.79
C GLU A 597 -7.94 -12.28 -8.64
N VAL A 598 -7.13 -11.95 -9.65
CA VAL A 598 -6.45 -12.92 -10.50
C VAL A 598 -4.99 -12.54 -10.62
N GLY A 599 -4.10 -13.47 -10.34
CA GLY A 599 -2.67 -13.39 -10.61
C GLY A 599 -2.26 -14.41 -11.66
N LEU A 600 -1.37 -14.03 -12.58
CA LEU A 600 -0.85 -14.89 -13.63
C LEU A 600 0.65 -14.66 -13.82
N ALA A 601 1.42 -15.74 -13.88
CA ALA A 601 2.79 -15.77 -14.38
C ALA A 601 2.94 -16.95 -15.33
N TRP A 602 3.24 -16.68 -16.61
CA TRP A 602 3.34 -17.68 -17.66
C TRP A 602 4.62 -17.53 -18.47
N ARG A 603 5.37 -18.62 -18.63
CA ARG A 603 6.59 -18.73 -19.41
C ARG A 603 6.36 -19.61 -20.64
N PRO A 604 5.77 -19.06 -21.74
CA PRO A 604 5.44 -19.85 -22.92
C PRO A 604 6.66 -20.33 -23.72
N LEU A 605 7.76 -19.58 -23.68
CA LEU A 605 8.98 -19.84 -24.45
C LEU A 605 10.22 -19.48 -23.62
N PRO A 606 11.39 -20.06 -23.91
CA PRO A 606 12.64 -19.66 -23.26
C PRO A 606 12.89 -18.15 -23.38
N GLY A 607 13.20 -17.51 -22.25
CA GLY A 607 13.42 -16.08 -22.18
C GLY A 607 12.16 -15.21 -22.17
N THR A 608 10.95 -15.78 -22.32
CA THR A 608 9.69 -15.00 -22.25
C THR A 608 8.98 -15.23 -20.92
N LYS A 609 8.34 -14.18 -20.40
CA LYS A 609 7.46 -14.23 -19.23
C LYS A 609 6.29 -13.25 -19.43
N LEU A 610 5.09 -13.72 -19.23
CA LEU A 610 3.89 -12.89 -19.18
C LEU A 610 3.40 -12.87 -17.75
N GLU A 611 3.24 -11.68 -17.18
CA GLU A 611 2.71 -11.47 -15.83
C GLU A 611 1.46 -10.62 -15.93
N ALA A 612 0.45 -10.95 -15.14
CA ALA A 612 -0.73 -10.12 -15.04
C ALA A 612 -1.32 -10.15 -13.62
N SER A 613 -1.76 -9.02 -13.15
CA SER A 613 -2.64 -8.88 -11.99
C SER A 613 -3.93 -8.19 -12.41
N TYR A 614 -5.05 -8.76 -12.02
CA TYR A 614 -6.39 -8.23 -12.26
C TYR A 614 -7.14 -8.18 -10.95
N SER A 615 -7.86 -7.09 -10.71
CA SER A 615 -8.74 -6.92 -9.56
C SER A 615 -10.04 -6.30 -10.00
N TYR A 616 -11.13 -6.91 -9.61
CA TYR A 616 -12.48 -6.35 -9.68
C TYR A 616 -13.00 -6.10 -8.27
N ASN A 617 -13.45 -4.88 -7.98
CA ASN A 617 -13.93 -4.45 -6.66
C ASN A 617 -15.32 -3.84 -6.80
N ASP A 618 -16.28 -4.37 -6.06
CA ASP A 618 -17.64 -3.84 -5.94
C ASP A 618 -17.91 -3.56 -4.46
N HIS A 619 -17.59 -2.32 -4.03
CA HIS A 619 -17.69 -1.88 -2.64
C HIS A 619 -18.75 -0.80 -2.51
N TYR A 620 -19.69 -0.97 -1.59
CA TYR A 620 -20.80 -0.07 -1.42
C TYR A 620 -21.31 -0.01 0.02
N TYR A 621 -21.98 1.08 0.35
CA TYR A 621 -22.66 1.22 1.64
C TYR A 621 -23.97 0.44 1.66
N THR A 622 -24.29 -0.16 2.79
CA THR A 622 -25.58 -0.82 3.02
C THR A 622 -26.40 -0.13 4.12
N ASP A 623 -25.77 0.73 4.91
CA ASP A 623 -26.40 1.52 5.95
C ASP A 623 -25.52 2.72 6.23
N PHE A 624 -25.81 3.85 5.60
CA PHE A 624 -25.09 5.10 5.82
C PHE A 624 -25.94 6.33 5.56
N SER A 625 -26.09 7.17 6.56
CA SER A 625 -26.70 8.50 6.47
C SER A 625 -25.65 9.57 6.68
N GLU A 626 -25.35 10.35 5.64
CA GLU A 626 -24.39 11.44 5.66
C GLU A 626 -25.07 12.78 5.95
N ARG A 627 -24.59 13.49 6.97
CA ARG A 627 -25.00 14.86 7.24
C ARG A 627 -24.07 15.84 6.56
N LEU A 628 -24.61 16.68 5.68
CA LEU A 628 -23.89 17.79 5.05
C LEU A 628 -24.36 19.12 5.66
N THR A 629 -23.43 20.07 5.80
CA THR A 629 -23.70 21.39 6.38
C THR A 629 -23.03 22.48 5.53
N ALA A 630 -23.77 23.53 5.21
CA ALA A 630 -23.25 24.70 4.52
C ALA A 630 -23.80 25.95 5.21
N GLY A 631 -22.98 26.67 5.97
CA GLY A 631 -23.40 27.77 6.83
C GLY A 631 -24.38 27.30 7.92
N ALA A 632 -25.56 27.90 7.96
CA ALA A 632 -26.63 27.49 8.89
C ALA A 632 -27.53 26.35 8.38
N THR A 633 -27.39 25.99 7.10
CA THR A 633 -28.22 24.95 6.45
C THR A 633 -27.57 23.59 6.65
N SER A 634 -28.38 22.58 7.05
CA SER A 634 -27.92 21.18 7.22
C SER A 634 -28.97 20.24 6.64
N ALA A 635 -28.53 19.23 5.94
CA ALA A 635 -29.36 18.16 5.39
C ALA A 635 -28.73 16.79 5.59
N VAL A 636 -29.55 15.76 5.64
CA VAL A 636 -29.13 14.36 5.79
C VAL A 636 -29.52 13.60 4.52
N PHE A 637 -28.55 12.85 3.98
CA PHE A 637 -28.72 12.08 2.76
C PHE A 637 -28.42 10.61 3.04
N SER A 638 -29.29 9.68 2.61
CA SER A 638 -28.96 8.27 2.57
C SER A 638 -27.90 8.03 1.48
N ARG A 639 -26.91 7.18 1.79
CA ARG A 639 -25.87 6.71 0.88
C ARG A 639 -25.96 5.22 0.60
N ASP A 640 -27.04 4.61 1.01
CA ASP A 640 -27.27 3.18 0.80
C ASP A 640 -27.24 2.85 -0.70
N GLY A 641 -26.45 1.85 -1.07
CA GLY A 641 -26.19 1.45 -2.44
C GLY A 641 -25.12 2.27 -3.17
N ASN A 642 -24.64 3.39 -2.61
CA ASN A 642 -23.59 4.17 -3.23
C ASN A 642 -22.23 3.46 -3.13
N ALA A 643 -21.45 3.55 -4.22
CA ALA A 643 -20.08 3.06 -4.25
C ALA A 643 -19.19 3.83 -3.26
N ILE A 644 -18.28 3.11 -2.61
CA ILE A 644 -17.32 3.70 -1.67
C ILE A 644 -16.29 4.56 -2.42
N PRO A 645 -16.11 5.84 -2.08
CA PRO A 645 -15.16 6.73 -2.74
C PRO A 645 -13.72 6.22 -2.72
N GLY A 646 -13.00 6.45 -3.82
CA GLY A 646 -11.61 6.07 -3.96
C GLY A 646 -11.38 4.60 -4.33
N VAL A 647 -12.40 3.75 -4.24
CA VAL A 647 -12.33 2.35 -4.66
C VAL A 647 -12.39 2.29 -6.20
N ILE A 648 -11.40 1.65 -6.79
CA ILE A 648 -11.29 1.47 -8.24
C ILE A 648 -12.00 0.16 -8.60
N PRO A 649 -13.08 0.20 -9.42
CA PRO A 649 -13.81 -1.01 -9.75
C PRO A 649 -12.96 -2.05 -10.47
N THR A 650 -12.20 -1.64 -11.50
CA THR A 650 -11.34 -2.54 -12.26
C THR A 650 -9.91 -1.99 -12.29
N PHE A 651 -8.97 -2.80 -11.85
CA PHE A 651 -7.54 -2.51 -11.94
C PHE A 651 -6.82 -3.67 -12.62
N VAL A 652 -6.00 -3.36 -13.63
CA VAL A 652 -5.20 -4.33 -14.37
C VAL A 652 -3.77 -3.85 -14.44
N ASN A 653 -2.82 -4.73 -14.14
CA ASN A 653 -1.43 -4.55 -14.50
C ASN A 653 -0.98 -5.79 -15.28
N ALA A 654 -0.43 -5.61 -16.47
CA ALA A 654 0.06 -6.69 -17.29
C ALA A 654 1.43 -6.35 -17.84
N ARG A 655 2.34 -7.33 -17.80
CA ARG A 655 3.73 -7.17 -18.22
C ARG A 655 4.14 -8.31 -19.14
N ALA A 656 4.71 -7.97 -20.30
CA ALA A 656 5.35 -8.91 -21.20
C ALA A 656 6.87 -8.69 -21.13
N VAL A 657 7.59 -9.69 -20.64
CA VAL A 657 9.04 -9.67 -20.39
C VAL A 657 9.73 -10.54 -21.42
N TYR A 658 10.89 -10.11 -21.89
CA TYR A 658 11.83 -10.92 -22.65
C TYR A 658 13.24 -10.73 -22.14
N ASP A 659 13.93 -11.83 -21.88
CA ASP A 659 15.34 -11.89 -21.53
C ASP A 659 16.05 -12.85 -22.47
N GLN A 660 17.09 -12.37 -23.17
CA GLN A 660 17.86 -13.18 -24.11
C GLN A 660 18.59 -14.32 -23.38
N PRO A 661 18.17 -15.59 -23.56
CA PRO A 661 18.65 -16.69 -22.72
C PRO A 661 20.05 -17.19 -23.10
N SER A 662 20.52 -16.92 -24.33
CA SER A 662 21.78 -17.46 -24.84
C SER A 662 22.42 -16.56 -25.90
N GLY A 663 23.64 -16.91 -26.35
CA GLY A 663 24.37 -16.19 -27.40
C GLY A 663 25.11 -14.94 -26.91
N PRO A 664 25.63 -14.12 -27.84
CA PRO A 664 26.46 -12.94 -27.52
C PRO A 664 25.71 -11.83 -26.76
N LEU A 665 24.38 -11.79 -26.90
CA LEU A 665 23.53 -10.79 -26.24
C LEU A 665 22.83 -11.37 -24.99
N ARG A 666 23.33 -12.49 -24.45
CA ARG A 666 22.78 -13.03 -23.20
C ARG A 666 22.82 -11.99 -22.09
N GLY A 667 21.67 -11.79 -21.42
CA GLY A 667 21.47 -10.75 -20.41
C GLY A 667 20.91 -9.43 -20.94
N LEU A 668 20.73 -9.29 -22.28
CA LEU A 668 19.90 -8.22 -22.84
C LEU A 668 18.43 -8.60 -22.68
N GLY A 669 17.63 -7.72 -22.11
CA GLY A 669 16.23 -7.97 -21.89
C GLY A 669 15.43 -6.68 -21.72
N GLY A 670 14.16 -6.85 -21.38
CA GLY A 670 13.26 -5.75 -21.11
C GLY A 670 11.81 -6.19 -21.02
N PHE A 671 10.93 -5.24 -20.74
CA PHE A 671 9.51 -5.49 -20.70
C PHE A 671 8.68 -4.31 -21.20
N VAL A 672 7.49 -4.64 -21.66
CA VAL A 672 6.40 -3.68 -21.83
C VAL A 672 5.37 -3.95 -20.74
N GLU A 673 4.96 -2.92 -20.04
CA GLU A 673 3.96 -2.97 -18.98
C GLU A 673 2.77 -2.10 -19.36
N VAL A 674 1.56 -2.61 -19.16
CA VAL A 674 0.31 -1.87 -19.34
C VAL A 674 -0.44 -1.87 -18.01
N THR A 675 -0.80 -0.68 -17.53
CA THR A 675 -1.63 -0.49 -16.34
C THR A 675 -2.94 0.18 -16.76
N TYR A 676 -4.07 -0.48 -16.47
CA TYR A 676 -5.41 0.09 -16.63
C TYR A 676 -6.03 0.35 -15.26
N ARG A 677 -6.61 1.53 -15.10
CA ARG A 677 -7.38 1.94 -13.94
C ARG A 677 -8.74 2.45 -14.38
N ASP A 678 -9.78 1.87 -13.82
CA ASP A 678 -11.16 2.22 -14.16
C ASP A 678 -11.60 3.54 -13.52
N ARG A 679 -12.72 4.07 -13.97
CA ARG A 679 -13.41 5.23 -13.41
C ARG A 679 -13.86 4.93 -11.97
N TYR A 680 -13.70 5.88 -11.06
CA TYR A 680 -14.11 5.73 -9.66
C TYR A 680 -14.66 7.04 -9.09
N PHE A 681 -15.56 6.93 -8.12
CA PHE A 681 -16.12 8.09 -7.41
C PHE A 681 -15.18 8.58 -6.31
N ILE A 682 -15.24 9.90 -6.03
CA ILE A 682 -14.41 10.53 -4.99
C ILE A 682 -15.22 11.12 -3.84
N ASP A 683 -16.55 11.11 -3.92
CA ASP A 683 -17.47 11.60 -2.90
C ASP A 683 -18.54 10.57 -2.55
N ASN A 684 -19.09 10.63 -1.32
CA ASN A 684 -20.10 9.67 -0.84
C ASN A 684 -21.42 9.75 -1.61
N GLY A 685 -21.71 10.90 -2.25
CA GLY A 685 -22.90 11.11 -3.08
C GLY A 685 -22.80 10.48 -4.46
N ASN A 686 -21.61 9.98 -4.86
CA ASN A 686 -21.30 9.52 -6.22
C ASN A 686 -21.57 10.56 -7.31
N LEU A 687 -21.35 11.84 -6.98
CA LEU A 687 -21.60 12.97 -7.88
C LEU A 687 -20.45 13.23 -8.84
N LEU A 688 -19.21 13.00 -8.40
CA LEU A 688 -18.01 13.24 -9.17
C LEU A 688 -17.18 11.96 -9.29
N ALA A 689 -16.94 11.54 -10.53
CA ALA A 689 -16.08 10.41 -10.86
C ALA A 689 -14.80 10.88 -11.56
N MET A 690 -13.67 10.33 -11.14
CA MET A 690 -12.41 10.47 -11.86
C MET A 690 -12.38 9.57 -13.08
N PRO A 691 -11.89 10.04 -14.24
CA PRO A 691 -11.88 9.25 -15.46
C PRO A 691 -10.94 8.06 -15.38
N ALA A 692 -11.27 7.02 -16.14
CA ALA A 692 -10.39 5.88 -16.39
C ALA A 692 -9.18 6.29 -17.23
N TYR A 693 -8.06 5.56 -17.07
CA TYR A 693 -6.87 5.75 -17.87
C TYR A 693 -6.09 4.45 -18.09
N THR A 694 -5.26 4.47 -19.14
CA THR A 694 -4.30 3.40 -19.42
C THR A 694 -2.91 4.00 -19.56
N LEU A 695 -1.95 3.43 -18.86
CA LEU A 695 -0.54 3.78 -18.96
C LEU A 695 0.24 2.63 -19.57
N THR A 696 1.24 2.97 -20.40
CA THR A 696 2.17 2.00 -20.96
C THR A 696 3.58 2.40 -20.56
N ASN A 697 4.34 1.46 -20.01
CA ASN A 697 5.73 1.63 -19.61
C ASN A 697 6.61 0.69 -20.46
N LEU A 698 7.83 1.13 -20.75
CA LEU A 698 8.84 0.34 -21.43
C LEU A 698 10.09 0.28 -20.55
N ASN A 699 10.67 -0.89 -20.39
CA ASN A 699 11.98 -1.09 -19.76
C ASN A 699 12.90 -1.84 -20.72
N LEU A 700 14.17 -1.47 -20.70
CA LEU A 700 15.27 -2.19 -21.35
C LEU A 700 16.39 -2.37 -20.34
N HIS A 701 17.04 -3.52 -20.33
CA HIS A 701 18.19 -3.74 -19.48
C HIS A 701 19.23 -4.62 -20.15
N TYR A 702 20.47 -4.50 -19.67
CA TYR A 702 21.58 -5.37 -20.03
C TYR A 702 22.33 -5.78 -18.77
N ASP A 703 22.12 -7.03 -18.37
CA ASP A 703 22.72 -7.66 -17.18
C ASP A 703 23.48 -8.92 -17.59
N PRO A 704 24.70 -8.76 -18.18
CA PRO A 704 25.44 -9.88 -18.75
C PRO A 704 25.98 -10.81 -17.67
N PRO A 705 25.72 -12.13 -17.74
CA PRO A 705 26.20 -13.09 -16.78
C PRO A 705 27.72 -13.06 -16.62
N GLY A 706 28.19 -13.09 -15.37
CA GLY A 706 29.60 -13.06 -15.01
C GLY A 706 30.30 -11.70 -15.22
N ARG A 707 29.59 -10.67 -15.60
CA ARG A 707 30.06 -9.28 -15.58
C ARG A 707 29.70 -8.61 -14.26
N ARG A 708 30.48 -7.59 -13.92
CA ARG A 708 30.30 -6.84 -12.66
C ARG A 708 29.50 -5.55 -12.85
N PHE A 709 28.74 -5.43 -13.92
CA PHE A 709 27.91 -4.26 -14.17
C PHE A 709 26.57 -4.63 -14.80
N SER A 710 25.55 -3.84 -14.53
CA SER A 710 24.23 -3.91 -15.15
C SER A 710 23.84 -2.51 -15.59
N LEU A 711 23.20 -2.40 -16.77
CA LEU A 711 22.66 -1.17 -17.33
C LEU A 711 21.15 -1.34 -17.48
N TYR A 712 20.39 -0.30 -17.23
CA TYR A 712 18.94 -0.31 -17.43
C TYR A 712 18.42 1.08 -17.76
N ALA A 713 17.31 1.10 -18.51
CA ALA A 713 16.58 2.31 -18.84
C ALA A 713 15.10 2.03 -18.87
N SER A 714 14.27 3.02 -18.55
CA SER A 714 12.83 2.92 -18.68
C SER A 714 12.20 4.21 -19.17
N VAL A 715 11.08 4.05 -19.87
CA VAL A 715 10.15 5.12 -20.19
C VAL A 715 8.83 4.79 -19.49
N GLN A 716 8.45 5.63 -18.56
CA GLN A 716 7.15 5.54 -17.89
C GLN A 716 6.15 6.46 -18.60
N ASN A 717 4.88 6.06 -18.64
CA ASN A 717 3.82 6.77 -19.36
C ASN A 717 4.25 7.11 -20.81
N LEU A 718 4.59 6.09 -21.59
CA LEU A 718 5.16 6.20 -22.93
C LEU A 718 4.36 7.13 -23.85
N PHE A 719 3.03 7.13 -23.74
CA PHE A 719 2.13 7.92 -24.59
C PHE A 719 1.76 9.29 -24.01
N ASP A 720 2.41 9.70 -22.91
CA ASP A 720 2.21 11.00 -22.26
C ASP A 720 0.75 11.30 -21.90
N VAL A 721 0.06 10.31 -21.36
CA VAL A 721 -1.34 10.43 -20.94
C VAL A 721 -1.41 11.36 -19.71
N THR A 722 -2.21 12.41 -19.78
CA THR A 722 -2.55 13.24 -18.60
C THR A 722 -3.66 12.55 -17.82
N TYR A 723 -3.43 12.24 -16.56
CA TYR A 723 -4.35 11.49 -15.72
C TYR A 723 -4.37 11.97 -14.27
N VAL A 724 -5.44 11.63 -13.56
CA VAL A 724 -5.55 11.89 -12.12
C VAL A 724 -4.76 10.84 -11.36
N GLY A 725 -3.65 11.23 -10.76
CA GLY A 725 -2.80 10.36 -9.94
C GLY A 725 -3.44 10.01 -8.61
N SER A 726 -4.09 10.99 -7.98
CA SER A 726 -4.93 10.80 -6.80
C SER A 726 -6.03 11.83 -6.71
N ALA A 727 -7.14 11.42 -6.11
CA ALA A 727 -8.21 12.30 -5.70
C ALA A 727 -8.80 11.78 -4.39
N SER A 728 -9.04 12.66 -3.44
CA SER A 728 -9.70 12.34 -2.18
C SER A 728 -11.02 13.10 -2.05
N VAL A 729 -11.76 12.81 -0.99
CA VAL A 729 -13.05 13.44 -0.72
C VAL A 729 -12.90 14.96 -0.76
N ILE A 730 -13.66 15.59 -1.63
CA ILE A 730 -13.74 17.03 -1.76
C ILE A 730 -14.75 17.56 -0.74
N ALA A 731 -14.55 18.78 -0.26
CA ALA A 731 -15.40 19.42 0.73
C ALA A 731 -16.87 19.50 0.28
N ASN A 732 -17.72 19.74 1.25
CA ASN A 732 -19.16 19.78 1.22
C ASN A 732 -19.77 20.32 -0.11
N SER A 733 -20.70 19.58 -0.66
CA SER A 733 -21.43 19.89 -1.88
C SER A 733 -22.88 20.33 -1.63
N LEU A 734 -23.24 20.75 -0.41
CA LEU A 734 -24.57 21.24 -0.09
C LEU A 734 -24.76 22.69 -0.58
N ASP A 735 -25.83 22.95 -1.29
CA ASP A 735 -26.27 24.31 -1.61
C ASP A 735 -26.98 24.89 -0.36
N PRO A 736 -26.45 25.99 0.23
CA PRO A 736 -27.03 26.56 1.44
C PRO A 736 -28.41 27.21 1.22
N ALA A 737 -28.74 27.56 -0.01
CA ALA A 737 -30.00 28.19 -0.33
C ALA A 737 -31.15 27.18 -0.48
N THR A 738 -30.86 26.04 -1.06
CA THR A 738 -31.87 25.01 -1.36
C THR A 738 -31.86 23.81 -0.40
N GLY A 739 -30.76 23.60 0.33
CA GLY A 739 -30.55 22.41 1.16
C GLY A 739 -30.34 21.15 0.35
N LEU A 740 -30.15 21.25 -0.97
CA LEU A 740 -29.90 20.12 -1.87
C LEU A 740 -28.40 19.95 -2.15
N GLN A 741 -28.02 18.74 -2.52
CA GLN A 741 -26.67 18.51 -3.00
C GLN A 741 -26.44 19.17 -4.36
N ASN A 742 -25.34 19.92 -4.48
CA ASN A 742 -24.99 20.63 -5.70
C ASN A 742 -23.68 20.09 -6.29
N PRO A 743 -23.72 19.33 -7.40
CA PRO A 743 -22.52 18.81 -8.05
C PRO A 743 -21.53 19.91 -8.47
N ALA A 744 -22.02 21.09 -8.86
CA ALA A 744 -21.18 22.19 -9.31
C ALA A 744 -20.27 22.73 -8.18
N SER A 745 -20.69 22.66 -6.92
CA SER A 745 -19.85 23.06 -5.78
C SER A 745 -18.66 22.14 -5.57
N VAL A 746 -18.79 20.87 -5.92
CA VAL A 746 -17.71 19.87 -5.88
C VAL A 746 -16.63 20.20 -6.93
N LEU A 747 -17.05 20.59 -8.14
CA LEU A 747 -16.13 20.88 -9.26
C LEU A 747 -15.29 22.14 -9.00
N SER A 748 -15.91 23.17 -8.42
CA SER A 748 -15.31 24.50 -8.23
C SER A 748 -14.74 24.73 -6.83
N ASN A 749 -14.73 23.70 -5.98
CA ASN A 749 -14.26 23.85 -4.60
C ASN A 749 -12.75 24.17 -4.59
N VAL A 750 -12.39 25.30 -4.00
CA VAL A 750 -11.00 25.77 -3.89
C VAL A 750 -10.13 24.92 -2.95
N THR A 751 -10.75 24.14 -2.07
CA THR A 751 -10.07 23.21 -1.18
C THR A 751 -9.89 21.83 -1.81
N GLY A 752 -9.95 21.72 -3.14
CA GLY A 752 -9.85 20.49 -3.88
C GLY A 752 -8.77 19.54 -3.37
N SER A 753 -8.82 18.32 -3.83
CA SER A 753 -7.96 17.22 -3.34
C SER A 753 -7.42 16.36 -4.49
N ILE A 754 -7.17 16.99 -5.63
CA ILE A 754 -6.74 16.31 -6.85
C ILE A 754 -5.28 16.63 -7.15
N TYR A 755 -4.50 15.59 -7.49
CA TYR A 755 -3.16 15.69 -8.02
C TYR A 755 -3.08 15.01 -9.39
N ALA A 756 -2.36 15.62 -10.33
CA ALA A 756 -2.02 14.99 -11.60
C ALA A 756 -1.07 13.80 -11.36
N GLY A 757 -1.22 12.76 -12.17
CA GLY A 757 -0.23 11.71 -12.28
C GLY A 757 1.03 12.17 -13.00
N GLN A 758 2.09 11.35 -12.98
CA GLN A 758 3.36 11.67 -13.64
C GLN A 758 3.17 11.70 -15.18
N PRO A 759 3.63 12.74 -15.88
CA PRO A 759 3.68 12.74 -17.35
C PRO A 759 4.71 11.71 -17.82
N ARG A 760 5.00 11.68 -19.13
CA ARG A 760 6.07 10.82 -19.65
C ARG A 760 7.41 11.18 -19.01
N THR A 761 8.05 10.16 -18.43
CA THR A 761 9.36 10.26 -17.79
C THR A 761 10.32 9.22 -18.34
N VAL A 762 11.58 9.58 -18.42
CA VAL A 762 12.66 8.72 -18.87
C VAL A 762 13.68 8.60 -17.75
N TYR A 763 14.09 7.38 -17.44
CA TYR A 763 15.11 7.08 -16.45
C TYR A 763 16.14 6.11 -17.01
N ALA A 764 17.37 6.22 -16.54
CA ALA A 764 18.42 5.26 -16.82
C ALA A 764 19.30 5.06 -15.60
N GLY A 765 19.91 3.90 -15.47
CA GLY A 765 20.78 3.60 -14.36
C GLY A 765 21.87 2.61 -14.71
N VAL A 766 22.90 2.61 -13.87
CA VAL A 766 24.01 1.66 -13.91
C VAL A 766 24.33 1.19 -12.50
N LYS A 767 24.60 -0.11 -12.37
CA LYS A 767 25.12 -0.73 -11.16
C LYS A 767 26.45 -1.41 -11.44
N ALA A 768 27.34 -1.36 -10.47
CA ALA A 768 28.61 -2.08 -10.52
C ALA A 768 28.82 -2.87 -9.21
N LYS A 769 29.26 -4.14 -9.33
CA LYS A 769 29.54 -5.04 -8.22
C LYS A 769 31.04 -5.26 -8.10
N PHE A 770 31.59 -5.22 -6.87
CA PHE A 770 33.00 -5.33 -6.53
C PHE A 770 33.28 -6.49 -5.57
#